data_259154b3f8ecdd7c53067bdea5935807
#
_entry.id   259154b3f8ecdd7c53067bdea5935807
#
_cell.length_a   1.000
_cell.length_b   1.000
_cell.length_c   1.000
_cell.angle_alpha   90.00
_cell.angle_beta   90.00
_cell.angle_gamma   90.00
#
_symmetry.space_group_name_H-M   'P 1'
#
loop_
_entity.id
_entity.type
_entity.pdbx_description
1 polymer ?
#
loop_
_entity_poly.entity_id
_entity_poly.type
_entity_poly.pdbx_seq_one_letter_code
_entity_poly.pdbx_strand_id
1 'polypeptide(L)'
;MHMKIQIYSLVLTFVLLLIPHTGTVNTKLPITLEAANAQLKGNGPTISEHENGKIVENITFGSSLEYTEIEIEKAGTYKFDIKYLTGDTNRPMSITVNNYDPVIVQFPQTTASWGNPADANTATTYLHFDTGKNNIKITPLKNYGPNLVRFIISKSDKYIDENVYPYDFTDDATISSSDDNETLENLTDNNYNTLYNVPEKTSATITIDCKQPVLLTGYLLSAGKTSTEDVGKWILEYSADALNWKMVIPSSSKSHEYSTIFQIDRNTSNAVTETARYYRLKATGHPSVSVAELQLFGIPFTESGEAFVEDMMAGIPVEEHTSATPEGENGHSFLNLFDRKLSTKYYGKSANTFFVITEPAQPQALQYYTLTSCEDAIDRDLKSWNIEGYNGYTWETIDERHDFLFPCRLATMKFKVNSTKGYQAFRLRMQETNGSSNFQLLQWQLFGKNASINQKPQTQWRKKKSPITTPWYDTIDPENVLGEYPRPQMVRDNWLNLNGIWDFKESIGMGRYRSAQLFDKKVLVPFPIESALSGLMLTDHEERPYKTYLYNRTFTIPSEMKGKNILLHFGAVDWKCEVYVNGKQVGTHTGGYDPFSFDITSALKEEGEQELQVQFMDPTDAGGQPVGKQKIQNGGIFYTPSSGIWQTVWMEGVNNSHISELSIIPDVDNSLVKIKINGNNALSCQAIIRIYDKGSLVTEKIGKVFQTIELPIAQPKLWSPDSPFLYDVEIELRSNNQTVDKVKSYFGMRKISMGSENGKACFMLNNKPIFQFGPLDQGFWPDGLYTAPSDDALIFDIEQTKALGFNMSRKHIKVEPHVGIIIVTDWGYWYGKTW
;
A
#
# COMPACT_ATOMS: atom_id res chain seq x y z
N MET A 1 -35.33 53.71 30.10
CA MET A 1 -35.97 54.31 28.91
C MET A 1 -36.24 53.17 27.95
N HIS A 2 -37.49 52.75 27.81
CA HIS A 2 -37.94 51.58 27.07
C HIS A 2 -37.84 51.81 25.58
N MET A 3 -37.35 50.78 24.84
CA MET A 3 -37.59 50.71 23.42
C MET A 3 -38.11 49.31 23.05
N LYS A 4 -39.34 49.31 22.51
CA LYS A 4 -40.10 48.12 22.08
C LYS A 4 -39.48 47.50 20.85
N ILE A 5 -39.32 46.16 20.84
CA ILE A 5 -39.04 45.36 19.64
C ILE A 5 -40.38 44.87 19.10
N GLN A 6 -40.70 45.25 17.87
CA GLN A 6 -41.83 44.71 17.08
C GLN A 6 -41.41 43.38 16.43
N ILE A 7 -42.21 42.36 16.68
CA ILE A 7 -42.11 41.04 16.04
C ILE A 7 -42.92 41.09 14.75
N TYR A 8 -42.26 40.96 13.60
CA TYR A 8 -42.90 40.67 12.31
C TYR A 8 -43.01 39.14 12.17
N SER A 9 -44.25 38.66 12.16
CA SER A 9 -44.61 37.27 11.83
C SER A 9 -44.53 37.10 10.32
N LEU A 10 -43.56 36.30 9.85
CA LEU A 10 -43.48 35.86 8.46
C LEU A 10 -44.05 34.42 8.40
N VAL A 11 -45.23 34.27 7.82
CA VAL A 11 -45.82 32.96 7.51
C VAL A 11 -45.05 32.37 6.34
N LEU A 12 -44.20 31.39 6.62
CA LEU A 12 -43.55 30.57 5.59
C LEU A 12 -44.42 29.33 5.33
N THR A 13 -45.08 29.30 4.18
CA THR A 13 -45.80 28.12 3.68
C THR A 13 -44.78 27.04 3.33
N PHE A 14 -44.67 26.02 4.18
CA PHE A 14 -43.92 24.83 3.86
C PHE A 14 -44.69 23.98 2.83
N VAL A 15 -44.18 23.93 1.61
CA VAL A 15 -44.55 22.88 0.66
C VAL A 15 -43.81 21.61 1.13
N LEU A 16 -44.58 20.70 1.77
CA LEU A 16 -44.09 19.34 2.02
C LEU A 16 -43.89 18.63 0.69
N LEU A 17 -42.66 18.62 0.20
CA LEU A 17 -42.18 17.59 -0.73
C LEU A 17 -42.14 16.28 0.07
N LEU A 18 -43.02 15.35 -0.27
CA LEU A 18 -42.99 13.96 0.16
C LEU A 18 -41.68 13.34 -0.35
N ILE A 19 -40.62 13.41 0.48
CA ILE A 19 -39.48 12.53 0.34
C ILE A 19 -39.99 11.16 0.79
N PRO A 20 -39.87 10.09 0.01
CA PRO A 20 -40.20 8.76 0.49
C PRO A 20 -39.33 8.47 1.70
N HIS A 21 -39.95 8.17 2.83
CA HIS A 21 -39.29 7.68 4.02
C HIS A 21 -38.47 6.44 3.65
N THR A 22 -37.17 6.59 3.55
CA THR A 22 -36.25 5.46 3.73
C THR A 22 -36.38 5.07 5.20
N GLY A 23 -37.19 4.06 5.47
CA GLY A 23 -37.31 3.50 6.80
C GLY A 23 -35.92 3.03 7.25
N THR A 24 -35.44 3.53 8.38
CA THR A 24 -34.28 2.97 9.08
C THR A 24 -34.61 1.50 9.37
N VAL A 25 -33.94 0.60 8.65
CA VAL A 25 -34.08 -0.83 8.83
C VAL A 25 -33.49 -1.18 10.20
N ASN A 26 -34.27 -1.86 11.01
CA ASN A 26 -33.91 -2.26 12.36
C ASN A 26 -32.66 -3.14 12.31
N THR A 27 -31.59 -2.74 12.98
CA THR A 27 -30.29 -3.44 12.98
C THR A 27 -30.29 -4.77 13.74
N LYS A 28 -31.39 -5.12 14.42
CA LYS A 28 -31.50 -6.39 15.16
C LYS A 28 -32.15 -7.49 14.30
N LEU A 29 -31.43 -8.59 14.17
CA LEU A 29 -31.93 -9.80 13.49
C LEU A 29 -33.14 -10.42 14.27
N PRO A 30 -34.13 -10.97 13.56
CA PRO A 30 -34.25 -11.04 12.11
C PRO A 30 -34.66 -9.70 11.47
N ILE A 31 -34.06 -9.37 10.29
CA ILE A 31 -34.44 -8.23 9.48
C ILE A 31 -35.52 -8.69 8.50
N THR A 32 -36.67 -8.03 8.48
CA THR A 32 -37.76 -8.32 7.53
C THR A 32 -37.83 -7.21 6.48
N LEU A 33 -37.76 -7.59 5.21
CA LEU A 33 -37.88 -6.72 4.06
C LEU A 33 -39.17 -7.06 3.32
N GLU A 34 -40.20 -6.21 3.38
CA GLU A 34 -41.41 -6.39 2.60
C GLU A 34 -41.11 -6.18 1.12
N ALA A 35 -41.53 -7.10 0.23
CA ALA A 35 -41.25 -6.99 -1.20
C ALA A 35 -41.80 -5.70 -1.81
N ALA A 36 -42.93 -5.22 -1.32
CA ALA A 36 -43.57 -3.98 -1.72
C ALA A 36 -42.77 -2.72 -1.37
N ASN A 37 -41.76 -2.81 -0.50
CA ASN A 37 -40.86 -1.68 -0.13
C ASN A 37 -39.59 -1.63 -0.96
N ALA A 38 -39.35 -2.58 -1.86
CA ALA A 38 -38.23 -2.56 -2.78
C ALA A 38 -38.36 -1.42 -3.82
N GLN A 39 -37.24 -0.94 -4.30
CA GLN A 39 -37.19 -0.12 -5.50
C GLN A 39 -37.45 -1.02 -6.71
N LEU A 40 -38.61 -0.88 -7.34
CA LEU A 40 -38.96 -1.64 -8.53
C LEU A 40 -38.35 -0.95 -9.77
N LYS A 41 -37.56 -1.67 -10.54
CA LYS A 41 -36.93 -1.17 -11.76
C LYS A 41 -37.34 -2.01 -12.98
N GLY A 42 -37.42 -1.37 -14.12
CA GLY A 42 -37.88 -1.97 -15.38
C GLY A 42 -39.38 -1.96 -15.54
N ASN A 43 -39.86 -2.50 -16.65
CA ASN A 43 -41.29 -2.57 -16.99
C ASN A 43 -41.86 -3.92 -16.49
N GLY A 44 -42.95 -3.86 -15.77
CA GLY A 44 -43.69 -5.06 -15.37
C GLY A 44 -44.02 -5.16 -13.90
N PRO A 45 -43.07 -5.05 -12.94
CA PRO A 45 -43.39 -5.26 -11.54
C PRO A 45 -44.47 -4.31 -11.02
N THR A 46 -45.52 -4.87 -10.41
CA THR A 46 -46.63 -4.13 -9.83
C THR A 46 -46.87 -4.57 -8.39
N ILE A 47 -47.38 -3.66 -7.55
CA ILE A 47 -47.74 -3.97 -6.17
C ILE A 47 -49.26 -4.11 -6.14
N SER A 48 -49.73 -5.26 -5.65
CA SER A 48 -51.14 -5.57 -5.40
C SER A 48 -51.42 -5.63 -3.90
N GLU A 49 -52.54 -5.03 -3.47
CA GLU A 49 -52.98 -5.06 -2.07
C GLU A 49 -54.03 -6.17 -1.85
N HIS A 50 -53.81 -6.95 -0.84
CA HIS A 50 -54.69 -8.05 -0.43
C HIS A 50 -55.05 -7.93 1.05
N GLU A 51 -56.09 -8.62 1.51
CA GLU A 51 -56.58 -8.58 2.90
C GLU A 51 -55.45 -8.89 3.90
N ASN A 52 -54.51 -9.77 3.56
CA ASN A 52 -53.42 -10.24 4.40
C ASN A 52 -52.04 -9.67 4.03
N GLY A 53 -51.96 -8.54 3.33
CA GLY A 53 -50.71 -7.85 2.98
C GLY A 53 -50.56 -7.50 1.53
N LYS A 54 -49.35 -7.09 1.13
CA LYS A 54 -49.00 -6.68 -0.21
C LYS A 54 -48.13 -7.72 -0.91
N ILE A 55 -48.28 -7.82 -2.23
CA ILE A 55 -47.53 -8.73 -3.09
C ILE A 55 -46.87 -7.90 -4.21
N VAL A 56 -45.63 -8.22 -4.58
CA VAL A 56 -45.04 -7.78 -5.84
C VAL A 56 -45.25 -8.87 -6.89
N GLU A 57 -45.93 -8.53 -7.94
CA GLU A 57 -46.29 -9.44 -9.04
C GLU A 57 -45.85 -8.90 -10.37
N ASN A 58 -46.00 -9.66 -11.45
CA ASN A 58 -45.61 -9.31 -12.80
C ASN A 58 -44.12 -8.99 -12.96
N ILE A 59 -43.26 -9.68 -12.19
CA ILE A 59 -41.81 -9.50 -12.21
C ILE A 59 -41.29 -10.14 -13.51
N THR A 60 -41.06 -9.30 -14.55
CA THR A 60 -40.67 -9.75 -15.89
C THR A 60 -39.16 -9.74 -16.09
N PHE A 61 -38.70 -10.53 -17.07
CA PHE A 61 -37.28 -10.50 -17.47
C PHE A 61 -36.81 -9.07 -17.80
N GLY A 62 -35.66 -8.66 -17.30
CA GLY A 62 -35.13 -7.31 -17.43
C GLY A 62 -35.61 -6.32 -16.36
N SER A 63 -36.51 -6.77 -15.43
CA SER A 63 -36.83 -5.99 -14.24
C SER A 63 -36.05 -6.44 -13.00
N SER A 64 -36.05 -5.62 -11.95
CA SER A 64 -35.44 -5.97 -10.65
C SER A 64 -36.19 -5.37 -9.47
N LEU A 65 -36.06 -6.05 -8.32
CA LEU A 65 -36.32 -5.50 -6.99
C LEU A 65 -34.99 -5.18 -6.33
N GLU A 66 -34.81 -3.96 -5.84
CA GLU A 66 -33.57 -3.51 -5.25
C GLU A 66 -33.80 -2.93 -3.86
N TYR A 67 -32.97 -3.34 -2.91
CA TYR A 67 -32.88 -2.77 -1.58
C TYR A 67 -31.49 -2.16 -1.41
N THR A 68 -31.44 -0.99 -0.82
CA THR A 68 -30.19 -0.29 -0.55
C THR A 68 -30.05 -0.04 0.96
N GLU A 69 -28.81 0.08 1.41
CA GLU A 69 -28.49 0.48 2.80
C GLU A 69 -29.04 -0.48 3.90
N ILE A 70 -29.07 -1.77 3.62
CA ILE A 70 -29.41 -2.78 4.63
C ILE A 70 -28.24 -2.89 5.60
N GLU A 71 -28.44 -2.48 6.87
CA GLU A 71 -27.41 -2.45 7.88
C GLU A 71 -27.22 -3.84 8.49
N ILE A 72 -26.02 -4.38 8.42
CA ILE A 72 -25.62 -5.65 9.02
C ILE A 72 -24.50 -5.39 10.03
N GLU A 73 -24.69 -5.85 11.26
CA GLU A 73 -23.77 -5.60 12.38
C GLU A 73 -22.44 -6.33 12.21
N LYS A 74 -22.45 -7.52 11.63
CA LYS A 74 -21.27 -8.36 11.47
C LYS A 74 -21.29 -9.06 10.11
N ALA A 75 -20.17 -8.98 9.36
CA ALA A 75 -20.03 -9.70 8.11
C ALA A 75 -20.17 -11.21 8.30
N GLY A 76 -20.73 -11.90 7.30
CA GLY A 76 -20.90 -13.35 7.34
C GLY A 76 -22.09 -13.83 6.51
N THR A 77 -22.29 -15.14 6.54
CA THR A 77 -23.42 -15.79 5.87
C THR A 77 -24.66 -15.75 6.73
N TYR A 78 -25.76 -15.33 6.11
CA TYR A 78 -27.07 -15.22 6.74
C TYR A 78 -28.05 -16.09 5.99
N LYS A 79 -29.01 -16.67 6.75
CA LYS A 79 -30.16 -17.33 6.18
C LYS A 79 -31.07 -16.27 5.58
N PHE A 80 -31.44 -16.47 4.32
CA PHE A 80 -32.32 -15.59 3.55
C PHE A 80 -33.59 -16.35 3.12
N ASP A 81 -34.67 -16.15 3.86
CA ASP A 81 -35.97 -16.77 3.60
C ASP A 81 -36.82 -15.87 2.70
N ILE A 82 -37.32 -16.41 1.61
CA ILE A 82 -38.14 -15.73 0.61
C ILE A 82 -39.54 -16.25 0.68
N LYS A 83 -40.51 -15.41 1.07
CA LYS A 83 -41.93 -15.72 1.02
C LYS A 83 -42.49 -15.43 -0.36
N TYR A 84 -43.01 -16.45 -1.02
CA TYR A 84 -43.42 -16.37 -2.43
C TYR A 84 -44.68 -17.19 -2.74
N LEU A 85 -45.28 -16.87 -3.89
CA LEU A 85 -46.41 -17.60 -4.48
C LEU A 85 -46.11 -17.85 -5.98
N THR A 86 -46.31 -19.06 -6.46
CA THR A 86 -46.17 -19.38 -7.91
C THR A 86 -47.06 -20.56 -8.31
N GLY A 87 -47.73 -20.45 -9.45
CA GLY A 87 -48.55 -21.49 -10.00
C GLY A 87 -47.79 -22.52 -10.85
N ASP A 88 -46.47 -22.32 -11.07
CA ASP A 88 -45.60 -23.21 -11.82
C ASP A 88 -44.22 -23.34 -11.21
N THR A 89 -43.38 -24.29 -11.66
CA THR A 89 -42.06 -24.62 -11.11
C THR A 89 -40.91 -23.97 -11.81
N ASN A 90 -41.13 -23.11 -12.82
CA ASN A 90 -40.08 -22.67 -13.72
C ASN A 90 -39.83 -21.16 -13.65
N ARG A 91 -39.66 -20.61 -12.42
CA ARG A 91 -39.51 -19.17 -12.18
C ARG A 91 -38.24 -18.83 -11.36
N PRO A 92 -37.04 -19.26 -11.78
CA PRO A 92 -35.82 -18.99 -11.03
C PRO A 92 -35.52 -17.49 -11.00
N MET A 93 -34.94 -17.05 -9.86
CA MET A 93 -34.44 -15.69 -9.69
C MET A 93 -32.97 -15.71 -9.30
N SER A 94 -32.28 -14.69 -9.70
CA SER A 94 -30.90 -14.36 -9.31
C SER A 94 -30.93 -13.33 -8.21
N ILE A 95 -30.19 -13.54 -7.13
CA ILE A 95 -30.04 -12.62 -6.01
C ILE A 95 -28.58 -12.24 -5.90
N THR A 96 -28.29 -10.96 -5.97
CA THR A 96 -26.93 -10.40 -5.83
C THR A 96 -26.89 -9.52 -4.59
N VAL A 97 -25.93 -9.72 -3.73
CA VAL A 97 -25.61 -8.84 -2.59
C VAL A 97 -24.35 -8.08 -2.96
N ASN A 98 -24.40 -6.76 -2.88
CA ASN A 98 -23.29 -5.89 -3.24
C ASN A 98 -22.72 -6.26 -4.63
N ASN A 99 -21.45 -6.65 -4.68
CA ASN A 99 -20.74 -7.06 -5.91
C ASN A 99 -20.43 -8.56 -5.93
N TYR A 100 -21.01 -9.36 -5.02
CA TYR A 100 -20.78 -10.81 -5.00
C TYR A 100 -21.43 -11.51 -6.18
N ASP A 101 -20.97 -12.72 -6.47
CA ASP A 101 -21.56 -13.55 -7.52
C ASP A 101 -23.03 -13.85 -7.19
N PRO A 102 -23.93 -13.85 -8.19
CA PRO A 102 -25.33 -14.03 -7.97
C PRO A 102 -25.70 -15.45 -7.53
N VAL A 103 -26.53 -15.57 -6.51
CA VAL A 103 -27.10 -16.84 -6.07
C VAL A 103 -28.43 -17.09 -6.79
N ILE A 104 -28.56 -18.26 -7.42
CA ILE A 104 -29.75 -18.65 -8.14
C ILE A 104 -30.69 -19.42 -7.20
N VAL A 105 -31.91 -18.92 -7.06
CA VAL A 105 -32.95 -19.54 -6.24
C VAL A 105 -34.04 -20.12 -7.12
N GLN A 106 -34.39 -21.37 -6.89
CA GLN A 106 -35.52 -22.06 -7.52
C GLN A 106 -36.75 -21.95 -6.63
N PHE A 107 -37.91 -21.81 -7.25
CA PHE A 107 -39.17 -21.66 -6.56
C PHE A 107 -40.13 -22.83 -6.92
N PRO A 108 -40.26 -23.87 -6.05
CA PRO A 108 -41.22 -24.92 -6.24
C PRO A 108 -42.66 -24.37 -6.30
N GLN A 109 -43.51 -25.04 -7.10
CA GLN A 109 -44.91 -24.68 -7.24
C GLN A 109 -45.61 -24.64 -5.86
N THR A 110 -46.37 -23.56 -5.61
CA THR A 110 -47.21 -23.47 -4.39
C THR A 110 -48.59 -24.13 -4.63
N THR A 111 -49.17 -24.63 -3.56
CA THR A 111 -50.52 -25.26 -3.60
C THR A 111 -51.64 -24.23 -3.63
N ALA A 112 -51.36 -22.99 -3.28
CA ALA A 112 -52.30 -21.90 -3.18
C ALA A 112 -52.38 -21.05 -4.46
N SER A 113 -53.48 -20.33 -4.59
CA SER A 113 -53.67 -19.36 -5.68
C SER A 113 -52.70 -18.18 -5.55
N TRP A 114 -52.40 -17.52 -6.69
CA TRP A 114 -51.43 -16.46 -6.86
C TRP A 114 -51.61 -15.23 -5.95
N GLY A 115 -52.66 -15.05 -5.24
CA GLY A 115 -53.10 -13.78 -4.71
C GLY A 115 -53.22 -13.65 -3.17
N ASN A 116 -53.00 -14.67 -2.35
CA ASN A 116 -53.12 -14.51 -0.91
C ASN A 116 -51.76 -14.60 -0.18
N PRO A 117 -51.26 -13.51 0.39
CA PRO A 117 -49.98 -13.52 1.12
C PRO A 117 -49.92 -14.51 2.27
N ALA A 118 -51.07 -14.87 2.88
CA ALA A 118 -51.10 -15.83 3.98
C ALA A 118 -50.72 -17.25 3.55
N ASP A 119 -50.91 -17.60 2.29
CA ASP A 119 -50.62 -18.91 1.70
C ASP A 119 -49.20 -19.01 1.10
N ALA A 120 -48.33 -17.99 1.30
CA ALA A 120 -47.00 -17.95 0.73
C ALA A 120 -46.10 -19.05 1.31
N ASN A 121 -45.47 -19.80 0.41
CA ASN A 121 -44.41 -20.74 0.72
C ASN A 121 -43.09 -20.01 1.03
N THR A 122 -42.13 -20.76 1.53
CA THR A 122 -40.79 -20.23 1.83
C THR A 122 -39.76 -20.95 0.96
N ALA A 123 -38.96 -20.18 0.18
CA ALA A 123 -37.72 -20.64 -0.37
C ALA A 123 -36.59 -20.09 0.51
N THR A 124 -35.65 -20.94 0.85
CA THR A 124 -34.53 -20.56 1.69
C THR A 124 -33.26 -20.63 0.90
N THR A 125 -32.45 -19.60 1.03
CA THR A 125 -31.07 -19.59 0.55
C THR A 125 -30.16 -18.94 1.60
N TYR A 126 -28.86 -18.91 1.33
CA TYR A 126 -27.86 -18.31 2.21
C TYR A 126 -27.07 -17.28 1.42
N LEU A 127 -26.96 -16.07 1.95
CA LEU A 127 -26.29 -14.95 1.29
C LEU A 127 -25.22 -14.39 2.21
N HIS A 128 -24.10 -14.03 1.63
CA HIS A 128 -23.06 -13.30 2.35
C HIS A 128 -23.38 -11.82 2.39
N PHE A 129 -23.18 -11.18 3.54
CA PHE A 129 -23.32 -9.75 3.78
C PHE A 129 -22.05 -9.21 4.41
N ASP A 130 -21.67 -7.98 4.02
CA ASP A 130 -20.61 -7.25 4.65
C ASP A 130 -21.06 -6.56 5.94
N THR A 131 -20.13 -6.21 6.82
CA THR A 131 -20.44 -5.33 7.95
C THR A 131 -20.85 -3.94 7.45
N GLY A 132 -21.89 -3.36 8.02
CA GLY A 132 -22.43 -2.06 7.62
C GLY A 132 -23.49 -2.16 6.52
N LYS A 133 -23.45 -1.24 5.56
CA LYS A 133 -24.49 -1.07 4.55
C LYS A 133 -24.34 -2.03 3.38
N ASN A 134 -25.39 -2.77 3.08
CA ASN A 134 -25.44 -3.72 1.97
C ASN A 134 -26.57 -3.40 1.00
N ASN A 135 -26.40 -3.78 -0.26
CA ASN A 135 -27.41 -3.67 -1.31
C ASN A 135 -27.79 -5.05 -1.82
N ILE A 136 -29.08 -5.29 -1.98
CA ILE A 136 -29.60 -6.54 -2.55
C ILE A 136 -30.31 -6.22 -3.85
N LYS A 137 -29.99 -6.99 -4.91
CA LYS A 137 -30.66 -6.94 -6.20
C LYS A 137 -31.22 -8.31 -6.54
N ILE A 138 -32.50 -8.38 -6.86
CA ILE A 138 -33.24 -9.60 -7.18
C ILE A 138 -33.80 -9.48 -8.58
N THR A 139 -33.44 -10.41 -9.48
CA THR A 139 -33.85 -10.39 -10.89
C THR A 139 -34.36 -11.74 -11.35
N PRO A 140 -35.43 -11.81 -12.17
CA PRO A 140 -35.86 -13.04 -12.78
C PRO A 140 -34.89 -13.50 -13.86
N LEU A 141 -34.64 -14.79 -13.94
CA LEU A 141 -33.77 -15.40 -14.95
C LEU A 141 -34.52 -15.87 -16.19
N LYS A 142 -35.85 -15.90 -16.13
CA LYS A 142 -36.76 -16.26 -17.22
C LYS A 142 -37.84 -15.21 -17.34
N ASN A 143 -38.78 -15.43 -18.29
CA ASN A 143 -39.84 -14.47 -18.67
C ASN A 143 -40.57 -13.84 -17.48
N TYR A 144 -40.79 -14.62 -16.42
CA TYR A 144 -41.47 -14.16 -15.20
C TYR A 144 -40.81 -14.76 -13.95
N GLY A 145 -40.73 -13.96 -12.88
CA GLY A 145 -40.45 -14.42 -11.52
C GLY A 145 -41.73 -14.91 -10.77
N PRO A 146 -41.59 -15.46 -9.58
CA PRO A 146 -42.73 -15.73 -8.68
C PRO A 146 -43.30 -14.40 -8.15
N ASN A 147 -44.49 -14.43 -7.61
CA ASN A 147 -45.00 -13.32 -6.81
C ASN A 147 -44.31 -13.32 -5.45
N LEU A 148 -43.81 -12.16 -5.03
CA LEU A 148 -42.97 -12.01 -3.83
C LEU A 148 -43.71 -11.24 -2.75
N VAL A 149 -43.68 -11.78 -1.52
CA VAL A 149 -44.35 -11.20 -0.34
C VAL A 149 -43.34 -10.48 0.54
N ARG A 150 -42.31 -11.16 1.01
CA ARG A 150 -41.24 -10.59 1.87
C ARG A 150 -40.00 -11.45 1.89
N PHE A 151 -38.93 -10.85 2.40
CA PHE A 151 -37.64 -11.50 2.64
C PHE A 151 -37.29 -11.36 4.12
N ILE A 152 -36.65 -12.38 4.69
CA ILE A 152 -36.29 -12.41 6.10
C ILE A 152 -34.79 -12.78 6.15
N ILE A 153 -33.99 -11.86 6.68
CA ILE A 153 -32.58 -12.09 6.97
C ILE A 153 -32.48 -12.49 8.43
N SER A 154 -31.97 -13.66 8.70
CA SER A 154 -31.79 -14.18 10.05
C SER A 154 -30.41 -14.78 10.24
N LYS A 155 -29.98 -14.99 11.49
CA LYS A 155 -28.76 -15.74 11.74
C LYS A 155 -28.83 -17.07 11.01
N SER A 156 -27.74 -17.44 10.35
CA SER A 156 -27.66 -18.73 9.71
C SER A 156 -27.77 -19.82 10.74
N ASP A 157 -28.70 -20.77 10.52
CA ASP A 157 -28.74 -22.04 11.22
C ASP A 157 -27.80 -23.07 10.59
N LYS A 158 -27.24 -22.72 9.44
CA LYS A 158 -26.24 -23.44 8.70
C LYS A 158 -25.05 -22.49 8.42
N TYR A 159 -23.91 -22.81 8.96
CA TYR A 159 -22.68 -22.07 8.74
C TYR A 159 -21.98 -22.56 7.45
N ILE A 160 -22.69 -22.56 6.33
CA ILE A 160 -22.10 -22.72 5.00
C ILE A 160 -22.00 -21.32 4.42
N ASP A 161 -20.81 -20.78 4.33
CA ASP A 161 -20.55 -19.64 3.48
C ASP A 161 -20.54 -20.15 2.02
N GLU A 162 -21.64 -20.05 1.33
CA GLU A 162 -21.73 -20.45 -0.08
C GLU A 162 -20.91 -19.54 -1.00
N ASN A 163 -20.41 -18.41 -0.49
CA ASN A 163 -19.47 -17.52 -1.17
C ASN A 163 -18.00 -17.84 -0.84
N VAL A 164 -17.74 -18.78 0.08
CA VAL A 164 -16.38 -19.33 0.22
C VAL A 164 -16.15 -20.28 -0.94
N TYR A 165 -15.07 -20.04 -1.68
CA TYR A 165 -14.66 -21.00 -2.70
C TYR A 165 -14.36 -22.34 -2.02
N PRO A 166 -14.85 -23.43 -2.61
CA PRO A 166 -14.50 -24.74 -2.13
C PRO A 166 -13.00 -24.89 -2.16
N TYR A 167 -12.39 -25.24 -1.03
CA TYR A 167 -10.97 -25.46 -0.90
C TYR A 167 -10.65 -26.92 -0.62
N ASP A 168 -9.43 -27.32 -0.87
CA ASP A 168 -8.96 -28.64 -0.49
C ASP A 168 -8.93 -28.78 1.03
N PHE A 169 -9.72 -29.71 1.55
CA PHE A 169 -9.81 -30.01 2.98
C PHE A 169 -9.13 -31.34 3.35
N THR A 170 -8.51 -32.04 2.39
CA THR A 170 -7.83 -33.31 2.63
C THR A 170 -6.65 -33.17 3.57
N ASP A 171 -5.93 -32.06 3.50
CA ASP A 171 -4.82 -31.76 4.42
C ASP A 171 -5.25 -31.73 5.90
N ASP A 172 -6.52 -31.46 6.20
CA ASP A 172 -7.08 -31.38 7.55
C ASP A 172 -7.68 -32.71 8.02
N ALA A 173 -7.86 -33.64 7.10
CA ALA A 173 -8.49 -34.91 7.36
C ALA A 173 -7.53 -35.92 7.98
N THR A 174 -8.10 -36.96 8.59
CA THR A 174 -7.34 -38.16 8.93
C THR A 174 -7.61 -39.22 7.86
N ILE A 175 -6.56 -39.71 7.23
CA ILE A 175 -6.66 -40.70 6.18
C ILE A 175 -6.25 -42.08 6.75
N SER A 176 -7.01 -43.08 6.39
CA SER A 176 -6.73 -44.48 6.74
C SER A 176 -6.99 -45.37 5.54
N SER A 177 -6.22 -46.46 5.41
CA SER A 177 -6.40 -47.46 4.37
C SER A 177 -6.78 -48.82 4.96
N SER A 178 -7.52 -49.61 4.19
CA SER A 178 -7.74 -51.04 4.52
C SER A 178 -6.44 -51.85 4.54
N ASP A 179 -5.38 -51.29 4.00
CA ASP A 179 -4.06 -51.88 3.86
C ASP A 179 -3.08 -50.98 4.61
N ASP A 180 -2.48 -51.51 5.66
CA ASP A 180 -1.47 -50.81 6.47
C ASP A 180 -0.24 -50.54 5.56
N ASN A 181 -0.17 -49.35 4.98
CA ASN A 181 0.84 -49.00 3.96
C ASN A 181 1.54 -47.70 4.31
N GLU A 182 2.89 -47.78 4.39
CA GLU A 182 3.78 -46.65 4.71
C GLU A 182 3.69 -45.48 3.70
N THR A 183 3.10 -45.68 2.50
CA THR A 183 2.97 -44.69 1.45
C THR A 183 1.63 -43.92 1.48
N LEU A 184 0.84 -44.09 2.54
CA LEU A 184 -0.50 -43.48 2.61
C LEU A 184 -0.43 -41.95 2.61
N GLU A 185 0.59 -41.37 3.19
CA GLU A 185 0.81 -39.91 3.24
C GLU A 185 1.01 -39.29 1.84
N ASN A 186 1.47 -40.08 0.87
CA ASN A 186 1.67 -39.61 -0.51
C ASN A 186 0.37 -39.27 -1.23
N LEU A 187 -0.79 -39.65 -0.70
CA LEU A 187 -2.08 -39.32 -1.31
C LEU A 187 -2.48 -37.84 -1.17
N THR A 188 -1.84 -37.12 -0.27
CA THR A 188 -2.23 -35.73 0.06
C THR A 188 -1.02 -34.84 0.32
N ASP A 189 0.15 -35.25 -0.18
CA ASP A 189 1.39 -34.48 -0.01
C ASP A 189 1.56 -33.36 -1.06
N ASN A 190 0.60 -33.21 -1.96
CA ASN A 190 0.63 -32.29 -3.10
C ASN A 190 1.82 -32.52 -4.05
N ASN A 191 2.31 -33.77 -4.13
CA ASN A 191 3.47 -34.14 -4.94
C ASN A 191 3.13 -35.26 -5.94
N TYR A 192 2.89 -34.91 -7.16
CA TYR A 192 2.54 -35.86 -8.24
C TYR A 192 3.65 -36.82 -8.64
N ASN A 193 4.82 -36.77 -7.99
CA ASN A 193 5.93 -37.72 -8.21
C ASN A 193 5.95 -38.81 -7.15
N THR A 194 5.22 -38.67 -6.06
CA THR A 194 5.06 -39.66 -5.00
C THR A 194 3.80 -40.50 -5.27
N LEU A 195 3.80 -41.76 -4.85
CA LEU A 195 2.70 -42.68 -5.11
C LEU A 195 2.28 -43.43 -3.83
N TYR A 196 0.98 -43.46 -3.56
CA TYR A 196 0.39 -44.51 -2.78
C TYR A 196 0.27 -45.73 -3.66
N ASN A 197 0.99 -46.78 -3.31
CA ASN A 197 1.05 -48.02 -4.10
C ASN A 197 0.83 -49.23 -3.20
N VAL A 198 -0.13 -50.08 -3.58
CA VAL A 198 -0.41 -51.35 -2.93
C VAL A 198 0.02 -52.50 -3.85
N PRO A 199 1.26 -52.97 -3.72
CA PRO A 199 1.78 -54.03 -4.58
C PRO A 199 0.95 -55.32 -4.40
N GLU A 200 0.78 -56.03 -5.51
CA GLU A 200 0.12 -57.35 -5.54
C GLU A 200 -1.35 -57.36 -5.14
N LYS A 201 -2.00 -56.19 -4.90
CA LYS A 201 -3.41 -56.10 -4.64
C LYS A 201 -4.15 -55.38 -5.76
N THR A 202 -5.26 -55.96 -6.16
CA THR A 202 -6.12 -55.44 -7.21
C THR A 202 -7.21 -54.48 -6.69
N SER A 203 -7.30 -54.23 -5.38
CA SER A 203 -8.25 -53.30 -4.78
C SER A 203 -7.73 -52.71 -3.47
N ALA A 204 -8.02 -51.45 -3.24
CA ALA A 204 -7.77 -50.73 -1.98
C ALA A 204 -8.99 -49.91 -1.58
N THR A 205 -9.18 -49.74 -0.27
CA THR A 205 -10.19 -48.84 0.29
C THR A 205 -9.54 -47.81 1.18
N ILE A 206 -9.63 -46.55 0.80
CA ILE A 206 -9.07 -45.38 1.51
C ILE A 206 -10.23 -44.65 2.16
N THR A 207 -10.17 -44.46 3.47
CA THR A 207 -11.19 -43.73 4.24
C THR A 207 -10.62 -42.39 4.75
N ILE A 208 -11.39 -41.31 4.57
CA ILE A 208 -11.03 -39.96 4.90
C ILE A 208 -12.03 -39.45 5.95
N ASP A 209 -11.57 -39.16 7.16
CA ASP A 209 -12.36 -38.50 8.23
C ASP A 209 -12.01 -37.00 8.24
N CYS A 210 -12.92 -36.17 7.77
CA CYS A 210 -12.77 -34.72 7.72
C CYS A 210 -12.89 -34.04 9.09
N LYS A 211 -13.10 -34.82 10.17
CA LYS A 211 -13.31 -34.37 11.56
C LYS A 211 -14.55 -33.48 11.77
N GLN A 212 -15.09 -32.97 10.71
CA GLN A 212 -16.29 -32.12 10.68
C GLN A 212 -17.10 -32.43 9.41
N PRO A 213 -18.40 -32.14 9.39
CA PRO A 213 -19.18 -32.26 8.17
C PRO A 213 -18.70 -31.31 7.11
N VAL A 214 -18.60 -31.76 5.87
CA VAL A 214 -18.16 -30.99 4.69
C VAL A 214 -19.17 -31.18 3.57
N LEU A 215 -19.49 -30.15 2.85
CA LEU A 215 -20.25 -30.20 1.62
C LEU A 215 -19.27 -30.33 0.45
N LEU A 216 -19.17 -31.51 -0.14
CA LEU A 216 -18.27 -31.77 -1.26
C LEU A 216 -18.77 -31.08 -2.54
N THR A 217 -17.87 -30.37 -3.21
CA THR A 217 -18.16 -29.69 -4.49
C THR A 217 -17.35 -30.25 -5.65
N GLY A 218 -16.30 -31.01 -5.37
CA GLY A 218 -15.49 -31.67 -6.36
C GLY A 218 -14.40 -32.50 -5.71
N TYR A 219 -13.70 -33.28 -6.50
CA TYR A 219 -12.51 -34.01 -6.08
C TYR A 219 -11.55 -34.20 -7.25
N LEU A 220 -10.30 -34.45 -6.94
CA LEU A 220 -9.24 -34.70 -7.90
C LEU A 220 -8.64 -36.05 -7.62
N LEU A 221 -8.34 -36.79 -8.70
CA LEU A 221 -7.53 -37.98 -8.70
C LEU A 221 -6.40 -37.82 -9.68
N SER A 222 -5.21 -38.26 -9.27
CA SER A 222 -4.01 -38.31 -10.13
C SER A 222 -3.34 -39.67 -10.10
N ALA A 223 -2.93 -40.13 -11.30
CA ALA A 223 -2.07 -41.29 -11.44
C ALA A 223 -0.57 -40.96 -11.28
N GLY A 224 -0.22 -39.65 -11.25
CA GLY A 224 1.15 -39.15 -11.11
C GLY A 224 1.93 -39.04 -12.42
N LYS A 225 3.05 -38.31 -12.37
CA LYS A 225 3.92 -38.03 -13.54
C LYS A 225 4.73 -39.25 -13.99
N THR A 226 4.99 -40.18 -13.09
CA THR A 226 5.86 -41.34 -13.34
C THR A 226 5.09 -42.60 -13.71
N SER A 227 3.75 -42.56 -13.57
CA SER A 227 2.91 -43.71 -13.90
C SER A 227 2.51 -43.69 -15.37
N THR A 228 2.74 -44.82 -16.07
CA THR A 228 2.18 -45.07 -17.40
C THR A 228 0.80 -45.74 -17.31
N GLU A 229 0.31 -45.99 -16.11
CA GLU A 229 -0.95 -46.66 -15.81
C GLU A 229 -1.97 -45.67 -15.27
N ASP A 230 -3.22 -45.80 -15.67
CA ASP A 230 -4.37 -45.08 -15.16
C ASP A 230 -4.72 -45.58 -13.75
N VAL A 231 -5.38 -44.75 -12.93
CA VAL A 231 -5.85 -45.09 -11.56
C VAL A 231 -6.72 -46.36 -11.53
N GLY A 232 -7.15 -46.84 -12.69
CA GLY A 232 -8.03 -48.01 -12.84
C GLY A 232 -9.50 -47.62 -12.65
N LYS A 233 -10.29 -48.55 -12.07
CA LYS A 233 -11.70 -48.27 -11.72
C LYS A 233 -11.79 -47.82 -10.27
N TRP A 234 -12.59 -46.83 -10.01
CA TRP A 234 -12.78 -46.27 -8.67
C TRP A 234 -14.20 -45.81 -8.42
N ILE A 235 -14.58 -45.75 -7.15
CA ILE A 235 -15.84 -45.22 -6.66
C ILE A 235 -15.53 -44.35 -5.43
N LEU A 236 -16.03 -43.12 -5.42
CA LEU A 236 -16.01 -42.23 -4.24
C LEU A 236 -17.38 -42.32 -3.56
N GLU A 237 -17.42 -42.54 -2.25
CA GLU A 237 -18.62 -42.62 -1.44
C GLU A 237 -18.51 -41.59 -0.29
N TYR A 238 -19.64 -41.14 0.24
CA TYR A 238 -19.73 -40.25 1.39
C TYR A 238 -20.65 -40.79 2.46
N SER A 239 -20.45 -40.42 3.74
CA SER A 239 -21.23 -40.85 4.86
C SER A 239 -21.21 -39.82 6.00
N ALA A 240 -22.31 -39.64 6.71
CA ALA A 240 -22.36 -38.82 7.91
C ALA A 240 -21.85 -39.58 9.16
N ASP A 241 -21.98 -40.92 9.19
CA ASP A 241 -21.78 -41.77 10.36
C ASP A 241 -20.75 -42.89 10.19
N ALA A 242 -20.05 -42.95 9.03
CA ALA A 242 -19.13 -44.02 8.61
C ALA A 242 -19.78 -45.42 8.48
N LEU A 243 -21.09 -45.53 8.59
CA LEU A 243 -21.83 -46.79 8.51
C LEU A 243 -22.69 -46.84 7.24
N ASN A 244 -23.42 -45.79 6.96
CA ASN A 244 -24.30 -45.67 5.82
C ASN A 244 -23.64 -44.89 4.69
N TRP A 245 -23.27 -45.58 3.62
CA TRP A 245 -22.46 -44.96 2.53
C TRP A 245 -23.32 -44.72 1.30
N LYS A 246 -23.17 -43.52 0.70
CA LYS A 246 -23.83 -43.13 -0.54
C LYS A 246 -22.76 -42.80 -1.58
N MET A 247 -23.02 -43.12 -2.85
CA MET A 247 -22.07 -42.85 -3.93
C MET A 247 -22.08 -41.39 -4.32
N VAL A 248 -20.89 -40.84 -4.54
CA VAL A 248 -20.70 -39.52 -5.17
C VAL A 248 -20.80 -39.69 -6.67
N ILE A 249 -21.69 -38.96 -7.33
CA ILE A 249 -21.87 -38.96 -8.79
C ILE A 249 -21.46 -37.59 -9.31
N PRO A 250 -20.28 -37.46 -9.98
CA PRO A 250 -19.87 -36.17 -10.55
C PRO A 250 -20.76 -35.76 -11.71
N SER A 251 -20.98 -34.46 -11.86
CA SER A 251 -21.75 -33.86 -12.95
C SER A 251 -20.91 -33.67 -14.21
N SER A 252 -19.62 -33.46 -14.04
CA SER A 252 -18.63 -33.31 -15.13
C SER A 252 -17.24 -33.67 -14.65
N SER A 253 -16.33 -33.90 -15.59
CA SER A 253 -14.91 -34.10 -15.34
C SER A 253 -14.08 -33.35 -16.37
N LYS A 254 -12.90 -32.87 -15.93
CA LYS A 254 -11.92 -32.23 -16.81
C LYS A 254 -10.54 -32.84 -16.52
N SER A 255 -9.95 -33.42 -17.51
CA SER A 255 -8.61 -33.99 -17.41
C SER A 255 -7.54 -32.92 -17.63
N HIS A 256 -6.50 -32.99 -16.86
CA HIS A 256 -5.27 -32.20 -16.92
C HIS A 256 -4.10 -33.18 -17.12
N GLU A 257 -2.89 -32.66 -17.35
CA GLU A 257 -1.73 -33.47 -17.78
C GLU A 257 -1.45 -34.69 -16.89
N TYR A 258 -1.68 -34.58 -15.57
CA TYR A 258 -1.40 -35.65 -14.62
C TYR A 258 -2.59 -35.98 -13.70
N SER A 259 -3.72 -35.32 -13.88
CA SER A 259 -4.85 -35.45 -12.97
C SER A 259 -6.20 -35.22 -13.66
N THR A 260 -7.26 -35.73 -13.06
CA THR A 260 -8.62 -35.47 -13.48
C THR A 260 -9.40 -34.88 -12.32
N ILE A 261 -10.00 -33.69 -12.55
CA ILE A 261 -10.91 -33.08 -11.60
C ILE A 261 -12.34 -33.46 -11.93
N PHE A 262 -13.11 -33.82 -10.91
CA PHE A 262 -14.52 -34.20 -10.99
C PHE A 262 -15.33 -33.13 -10.27
N GLN A 263 -16.24 -32.48 -10.97
CA GLN A 263 -17.11 -31.46 -10.39
C GLN A 263 -18.47 -32.04 -10.01
N ILE A 264 -19.01 -31.54 -8.92
CA ILE A 264 -20.34 -31.90 -8.42
C ILE A 264 -21.21 -30.65 -8.52
N ASP A 265 -22.07 -30.63 -9.52
CA ASP A 265 -23.01 -29.52 -9.69
C ASP A 265 -24.19 -29.67 -8.76
N ARG A 266 -24.40 -28.71 -7.89
CA ARG A 266 -25.48 -28.65 -6.89
C ARG A 266 -26.90 -28.53 -7.51
N ASN A 267 -26.96 -28.15 -8.76
CA ASN A 267 -28.24 -27.90 -9.47
C ASN A 267 -28.75 -29.10 -10.25
N THR A 268 -28.05 -30.24 -10.19
CA THR A 268 -28.51 -31.47 -10.84
C THR A 268 -29.24 -32.39 -9.87
N SER A 269 -30.06 -33.30 -10.43
CA SER A 269 -30.77 -34.32 -9.63
C SER A 269 -29.86 -35.27 -8.86
N ASN A 270 -28.58 -35.29 -9.17
CA ASN A 270 -27.53 -36.12 -8.57
C ASN A 270 -26.63 -35.34 -7.62
N ALA A 271 -26.95 -34.08 -7.32
CA ALA A 271 -26.15 -33.23 -6.44
C ALA A 271 -25.96 -33.85 -5.05
N VAL A 272 -24.73 -33.80 -4.53
CA VAL A 272 -24.48 -34.05 -3.11
C VAL A 272 -25.01 -32.84 -2.34
N THR A 273 -26.25 -32.92 -1.90
CA THR A 273 -26.92 -31.84 -1.15
C THR A 273 -26.73 -31.95 0.37
N GLU A 274 -26.14 -33.08 0.82
CA GLU A 274 -25.93 -33.39 2.22
C GLU A 274 -24.47 -33.20 2.61
N THR A 275 -24.24 -32.65 3.77
CA THR A 275 -22.92 -32.61 4.37
C THR A 275 -22.52 -33.97 4.89
N ALA A 276 -21.28 -34.36 4.73
CA ALA A 276 -20.74 -35.63 5.21
C ALA A 276 -19.40 -35.41 5.95
N ARG A 277 -19.19 -36.15 7.01
CA ARG A 277 -17.93 -36.16 7.72
C ARG A 277 -16.92 -37.13 7.11
N TYR A 278 -17.41 -38.24 6.55
CA TYR A 278 -16.57 -39.32 6.07
C TYR A 278 -16.72 -39.46 4.57
N TYR A 279 -15.56 -39.66 3.91
CA TYR A 279 -15.46 -40.00 2.48
C TYR A 279 -14.65 -41.28 2.33
N ARG A 280 -14.94 -42.05 1.29
CA ARG A 280 -14.25 -43.30 1.03
C ARG A 280 -14.03 -43.50 -0.45
N LEU A 281 -12.75 -43.64 -0.82
CA LEU A 281 -12.35 -44.05 -2.16
C LEU A 281 -12.16 -45.57 -2.21
N LYS A 282 -12.88 -46.25 -3.07
CA LYS A 282 -12.62 -47.64 -3.43
C LYS A 282 -11.98 -47.66 -4.81
N ALA A 283 -10.73 -48.04 -4.88
CA ALA A 283 -9.98 -48.11 -6.12
C ALA A 283 -9.65 -49.55 -6.48
N THR A 284 -9.69 -49.90 -7.77
CA THR A 284 -9.27 -51.20 -8.31
C THR A 284 -8.32 -50.97 -9.47
N GLY A 285 -7.12 -51.57 -9.42
CA GLY A 285 -6.08 -51.52 -10.44
C GLY A 285 -5.64 -52.90 -10.92
N HIS A 286 -4.81 -52.97 -11.93
CA HIS A 286 -4.20 -54.21 -12.40
C HIS A 286 -2.81 -53.90 -13.01
N PRO A 287 -1.72 -54.45 -12.51
CA PRO A 287 -1.60 -55.51 -11.46
C PRO A 287 -1.66 -54.94 -10.00
N SER A 288 -1.61 -53.65 -9.80
CA SER A 288 -1.62 -52.98 -8.48
C SER A 288 -2.54 -51.79 -8.49
N VAL A 289 -2.91 -51.28 -7.29
CA VAL A 289 -3.56 -49.98 -7.11
C VAL A 289 -2.48 -48.94 -6.89
N SER A 290 -2.46 -47.90 -7.75
CA SER A 290 -1.51 -46.80 -7.69
C SER A 290 -2.25 -45.46 -7.83
N VAL A 291 -2.08 -44.58 -6.86
CA VAL A 291 -2.68 -43.22 -6.85
C VAL A 291 -1.63 -42.23 -6.36
N ALA A 292 -1.38 -41.16 -7.11
CA ALA A 292 -0.45 -40.11 -6.70
C ALA A 292 -1.12 -39.10 -5.77
N GLU A 293 -2.32 -38.66 -6.14
CA GLU A 293 -3.01 -37.61 -5.38
C GLU A 293 -4.51 -37.86 -5.31
N LEU A 294 -5.08 -37.62 -4.13
CA LEU A 294 -6.49 -37.55 -3.90
C LEU A 294 -6.80 -36.24 -3.12
N GLN A 295 -7.49 -35.32 -3.75
CA GLN A 295 -7.90 -34.07 -3.13
C GLN A 295 -9.41 -33.94 -3.15
N LEU A 296 -9.99 -33.53 -2.04
CA LEU A 296 -11.42 -33.31 -1.88
C LEU A 296 -11.69 -31.81 -1.68
N PHE A 297 -12.42 -31.21 -2.60
CA PHE A 297 -12.77 -29.80 -2.56
C PHE A 297 -14.18 -29.64 -2.00
N GLY A 298 -14.31 -28.82 -0.97
CA GLY A 298 -15.58 -28.62 -0.34
C GLY A 298 -15.61 -27.47 0.63
N ILE A 299 -16.77 -27.28 1.22
CA ILE A 299 -17.05 -26.23 2.20
C ILE A 299 -17.35 -26.92 3.54
N PRO A 300 -16.56 -26.67 4.59
CA PRO A 300 -16.81 -27.24 5.90
C PRO A 300 -18.09 -26.68 6.52
N PHE A 301 -18.74 -27.51 7.34
CA PHE A 301 -19.97 -27.19 8.01
C PHE A 301 -19.84 -27.42 9.52
N THR A 302 -20.27 -26.45 10.34
CA THR A 302 -20.37 -26.65 11.79
C THR A 302 -21.81 -26.47 12.27
N GLU A 303 -22.34 -27.40 13.09
CA GLU A 303 -23.64 -27.29 13.73
C GLU A 303 -23.60 -26.44 15.01
N SER A 304 -22.45 -26.30 15.62
CA SER A 304 -22.24 -25.46 16.80
C SER A 304 -21.74 -24.08 16.39
N GLY A 305 -22.40 -23.02 16.83
CA GLY A 305 -22.02 -21.62 16.60
C GLY A 305 -20.61 -21.21 17.11
N GLU A 306 -19.66 -22.14 17.20
CA GLU A 306 -18.27 -21.85 17.37
C GLU A 306 -17.73 -21.23 16.08
N ALA A 307 -17.22 -20.04 16.23
CA ALA A 307 -16.82 -19.18 15.16
C ALA A 307 -15.93 -19.88 14.15
N PHE A 308 -16.39 -19.97 12.91
CA PHE A 308 -15.48 -20.04 11.77
C PHE A 308 -14.39 -19.00 11.93
N VAL A 309 -13.19 -19.36 11.56
CA VAL A 309 -12.14 -18.39 11.34
C VAL A 309 -12.58 -17.57 10.15
N GLU A 310 -12.98 -16.33 10.38
CA GLU A 310 -13.56 -15.48 9.34
C GLU A 310 -12.48 -15.02 8.36
N ASP A 311 -12.85 -14.82 7.10
CA ASP A 311 -12.01 -14.10 6.15
C ASP A 311 -11.78 -12.69 6.68
N MET A 312 -10.51 -12.36 6.97
CA MET A 312 -10.11 -11.10 7.61
C MET A 312 -10.44 -9.87 6.76
N MET A 313 -10.60 -10.07 5.44
CA MET A 313 -10.90 -8.99 4.50
C MET A 313 -12.39 -8.88 4.17
N ALA A 314 -13.23 -9.72 4.77
CA ALA A 314 -14.69 -9.63 4.59
C ALA A 314 -15.22 -8.29 5.12
N GLY A 315 -15.91 -7.53 4.27
CA GLY A 315 -16.50 -6.24 4.61
C GLY A 315 -15.52 -5.08 4.74
N ILE A 316 -14.25 -5.26 4.38
CA ILE A 316 -13.26 -4.18 4.35
C ILE A 316 -13.21 -3.58 2.95
N PRO A 317 -13.22 -2.22 2.80
CA PRO A 317 -13.01 -1.59 1.51
C PRO A 317 -11.61 -1.91 0.97
N VAL A 318 -11.50 -2.88 0.08
CA VAL A 318 -10.22 -3.42 -0.41
C VAL A 318 -9.34 -2.32 -1.03
N GLU A 319 -9.93 -1.39 -1.76
CA GLU A 319 -9.23 -0.25 -2.39
C GLU A 319 -8.47 0.63 -1.37
N GLU A 320 -9.01 0.77 -0.16
CA GLU A 320 -8.42 1.59 0.89
C GLU A 320 -7.41 0.81 1.74
N HIS A 321 -7.47 -0.51 1.75
CA HIS A 321 -6.72 -1.37 2.67
C HIS A 321 -5.70 -2.29 1.98
N THR A 322 -5.61 -2.25 0.65
CA THR A 322 -4.72 -3.12 -0.11
C THR A 322 -3.85 -2.32 -1.08
N SER A 323 -2.64 -2.78 -1.29
CA SER A 323 -1.71 -2.26 -2.28
C SER A 323 -0.89 -3.39 -2.90
N ALA A 324 -0.39 -3.19 -4.10
CA ALA A 324 0.44 -4.18 -4.80
C ALA A 324 1.54 -3.53 -5.63
N THR A 325 2.58 -4.29 -5.86
CA THR A 325 3.64 -3.96 -6.82
C THR A 325 3.93 -5.19 -7.69
N PRO A 326 3.67 -5.14 -9.00
CA PRO A 326 2.98 -4.07 -9.73
C PRO A 326 1.48 -4.00 -9.40
N GLU A 327 0.81 -2.89 -9.73
CA GLU A 327 -0.64 -2.71 -9.48
C GLU A 327 -1.52 -3.65 -10.31
N GLY A 328 -0.99 -4.24 -11.35
CA GLY A 328 -1.73 -5.07 -12.31
C GLY A 328 -1.97 -4.35 -13.64
N GLU A 329 -2.42 -5.08 -14.66
CA GLU A 329 -2.59 -4.55 -16.01
C GLU A 329 -4.03 -4.66 -16.52
N ASN A 330 -4.48 -3.62 -17.24
CA ASN A 330 -5.67 -3.64 -18.11
C ASN A 330 -6.90 -4.40 -17.57
N GLY A 331 -7.40 -4.03 -16.41
CA GLY A 331 -8.55 -4.68 -15.78
C GLY A 331 -8.21 -5.93 -14.96
N HIS A 332 -6.93 -6.28 -14.86
CA HIS A 332 -6.41 -7.38 -14.03
C HIS A 332 -5.71 -6.84 -12.78
N SER A 333 -6.35 -5.92 -12.08
CA SER A 333 -5.85 -5.28 -10.85
C SER A 333 -5.69 -6.29 -9.70
N PHE A 334 -4.81 -5.96 -8.75
CA PHE A 334 -4.69 -6.70 -7.49
C PHE A 334 -5.99 -6.73 -6.66
N LEU A 335 -6.92 -5.80 -6.89
CA LEU A 335 -8.23 -5.78 -6.24
C LEU A 335 -9.04 -7.04 -6.55
N ASN A 336 -8.81 -7.65 -7.72
CA ASN A 336 -9.46 -8.87 -8.14
C ASN A 336 -9.11 -10.08 -7.24
N LEU A 337 -8.02 -10.02 -6.47
CA LEU A 337 -7.66 -11.07 -5.50
C LEU A 337 -8.65 -11.21 -4.34
N PHE A 338 -9.48 -10.19 -4.12
CA PHE A 338 -10.39 -10.09 -2.97
C PHE A 338 -11.85 -9.93 -3.35
N ASP A 339 -12.16 -9.92 -4.65
CA ASP A 339 -13.52 -9.67 -5.18
C ASP A 339 -14.41 -10.91 -5.18
N ARG A 340 -13.85 -12.07 -4.81
CA ARG A 340 -14.54 -13.37 -4.74
C ARG A 340 -15.18 -13.80 -6.07
N LYS A 341 -14.59 -13.43 -7.21
CA LYS A 341 -15.05 -13.81 -8.54
C LYS A 341 -14.05 -14.72 -9.23
N LEU A 342 -14.53 -15.84 -9.77
CA LEU A 342 -13.71 -16.74 -10.59
C LEU A 342 -13.50 -16.24 -12.04
N SER A 343 -14.18 -15.15 -12.41
CA SER A 343 -14.07 -14.52 -13.75
C SER A 343 -13.04 -13.39 -13.83
N THR A 344 -12.47 -12.99 -12.72
CA THR A 344 -11.50 -11.90 -12.59
C THR A 344 -10.19 -12.43 -12.02
N LYS A 345 -9.08 -11.83 -12.40
CA LYS A 345 -7.76 -12.25 -11.89
C LYS A 345 -6.83 -11.05 -11.70
N TYR A 346 -5.82 -11.22 -10.89
CA TYR A 346 -4.65 -10.35 -10.86
C TYR A 346 -3.61 -10.86 -11.87
N TYR A 347 -3.07 -9.95 -12.67
CA TYR A 347 -1.99 -10.24 -13.61
C TYR A 347 -0.95 -9.14 -13.59
N GLY A 348 0.28 -9.49 -13.27
CA GLY A 348 1.42 -8.59 -13.25
C GLY A 348 2.49 -9.00 -14.25
N LYS A 349 3.01 -8.03 -15.03
CA LYS A 349 4.11 -8.27 -15.96
C LYS A 349 5.45 -8.04 -15.31
N SER A 350 6.38 -8.93 -15.63
CA SER A 350 7.83 -8.81 -15.54
C SER A 350 8.33 -7.84 -14.46
N ALA A 351 8.09 -8.14 -13.21
CA ALA A 351 8.75 -7.46 -12.11
C ALA A 351 9.71 -8.42 -11.44
N ASN A 352 10.89 -7.94 -11.08
CA ASN A 352 11.82 -8.70 -10.25
C ASN A 352 11.25 -8.96 -8.85
N THR A 353 10.05 -8.39 -8.58
CA THR A 353 9.38 -8.49 -7.29
C THR A 353 7.89 -8.29 -7.45
N PHE A 354 7.15 -9.26 -6.97
CA PHE A 354 5.71 -9.18 -6.83
C PHE A 354 5.33 -9.27 -5.36
N PHE A 355 4.57 -8.33 -4.87
CA PHE A 355 3.94 -8.45 -3.57
C PHE A 355 2.57 -7.77 -3.53
N VAL A 356 1.68 -8.33 -2.73
CA VAL A 356 0.38 -7.74 -2.40
C VAL A 356 0.33 -7.58 -0.88
N ILE A 357 0.00 -6.39 -0.41
CA ILE A 357 -0.17 -6.07 1.00
C ILE A 357 -1.63 -5.80 1.27
N THR A 358 -2.18 -6.38 2.33
CA THR A 358 -3.54 -6.12 2.79
C THR A 358 -3.60 -5.91 4.29
N GLU A 359 -4.49 -5.04 4.75
CA GLU A 359 -4.61 -4.60 6.13
C GLU A 359 -6.02 -4.90 6.65
N PRO A 360 -6.21 -5.89 7.54
CA PRO A 360 -7.48 -6.13 8.21
C PRO A 360 -7.84 -4.97 9.15
N ALA A 361 -9.12 -4.82 9.47
CA ALA A 361 -9.63 -3.75 10.34
C ALA A 361 -9.00 -3.73 11.73
N GLN A 362 -8.55 -4.87 12.21
CA GLN A 362 -7.88 -5.05 13.51
C GLN A 362 -6.74 -6.06 13.37
N PRO A 363 -5.74 -6.02 14.25
CA PRO A 363 -4.67 -7.01 14.22
C PRO A 363 -5.20 -8.44 14.35
N GLN A 364 -4.68 -9.34 13.52
CA GLN A 364 -5.13 -10.72 13.40
C GLN A 364 -3.98 -11.70 13.58
N ALA A 365 -4.27 -12.85 14.17
CA ALA A 365 -3.38 -14.01 14.15
C ALA A 365 -3.83 -14.96 13.03
N LEU A 366 -3.03 -15.09 11.99
CA LEU A 366 -3.33 -15.89 10.81
C LEU A 366 -3.40 -17.37 11.18
N GLN A 367 -4.51 -18.02 10.87
CA GLN A 367 -4.71 -19.45 11.09
C GLN A 367 -4.42 -20.24 9.82
N TYR A 368 -4.93 -19.79 8.70
CA TYR A 368 -4.65 -20.32 7.37
C TYR A 368 -4.95 -19.26 6.32
N TYR A 369 -4.50 -19.52 5.11
CA TYR A 369 -4.85 -18.73 3.93
C TYR A 369 -5.18 -19.65 2.77
N THR A 370 -5.84 -19.10 1.74
CA THR A 370 -6.11 -19.82 0.50
C THR A 370 -5.57 -19.05 -0.70
N LEU A 371 -5.12 -19.79 -1.71
CA LEU A 371 -4.74 -19.27 -3.02
C LEU A 371 -5.51 -20.02 -4.09
N THR A 372 -6.05 -19.30 -5.08
CA THR A 372 -6.79 -19.90 -6.19
C THR A 372 -6.06 -19.67 -7.50
N SER A 373 -5.75 -20.77 -8.23
CA SER A 373 -5.12 -20.72 -9.54
C SER A 373 -6.04 -20.13 -10.60
N CYS A 374 -5.48 -19.53 -11.64
CA CYS A 374 -6.24 -18.95 -12.74
C CYS A 374 -6.76 -20.02 -13.72
N GLU A 375 -7.63 -19.62 -14.65
CA GLU A 375 -8.21 -20.47 -15.68
C GLU A 375 -7.18 -20.89 -16.74
N ASP A 376 -6.16 -20.06 -17.00
CA ASP A 376 -5.19 -20.19 -18.10
C ASP A 376 -3.74 -20.23 -17.63
N ALA A 377 -2.79 -20.45 -18.54
CA ALA A 377 -1.35 -20.18 -18.45
C ALA A 377 -0.68 -20.69 -17.16
N ILE A 378 -0.51 -22.00 -17.05
CA ILE A 378 0.14 -22.69 -15.92
C ILE A 378 1.55 -22.14 -15.62
N ASP A 379 2.27 -21.71 -16.64
CA ASP A 379 3.62 -21.14 -16.52
C ASP A 379 3.66 -19.83 -15.69
N ARG A 380 2.53 -19.15 -15.50
CA ARG A 380 2.37 -17.92 -14.74
C ARG A 380 1.92 -18.13 -13.29
N ASP A 381 1.58 -19.36 -12.91
CA ASP A 381 1.18 -19.67 -11.55
C ASP A 381 2.33 -19.53 -10.56
N LEU A 382 2.00 -19.23 -9.32
CA LEU A 382 2.93 -19.25 -8.19
C LEU A 382 3.57 -20.61 -8.02
N LYS A 383 4.90 -20.63 -7.97
CA LYS A 383 5.72 -21.79 -7.64
C LYS A 383 6.35 -21.66 -6.25
N SER A 384 6.85 -20.46 -5.92
CA SER A 384 7.45 -20.16 -4.63
C SER A 384 6.99 -18.81 -4.11
N TRP A 385 6.65 -18.71 -2.81
CA TRP A 385 6.19 -17.48 -2.18
C TRP A 385 6.38 -17.47 -0.66
N ASN A 386 6.34 -16.28 -0.07
CA ASN A 386 6.25 -16.08 1.38
C ASN A 386 4.95 -15.40 1.74
N ILE A 387 4.35 -15.82 2.85
CA ILE A 387 3.37 -15.02 3.59
C ILE A 387 4.09 -14.36 4.74
N GLU A 388 3.99 -13.05 4.82
CA GLU A 388 4.63 -12.23 5.83
C GLU A 388 3.57 -11.43 6.61
N GLY A 389 3.79 -11.25 7.91
CA GLY A 389 2.95 -10.46 8.80
C GLY A 389 3.69 -9.26 9.35
N TYR A 390 3.02 -8.09 9.38
CA TYR A 390 3.56 -6.88 9.98
C TYR A 390 3.19 -6.79 11.46
N ASN A 391 4.18 -6.95 12.33
CA ASN A 391 4.01 -7.00 13.79
C ASN A 391 3.91 -5.62 14.47
N GLY A 392 3.71 -4.55 13.70
CA GLY A 392 3.68 -3.16 14.16
C GLY A 392 5.02 -2.43 14.02
N TYR A 393 6.12 -3.16 13.77
CA TYR A 393 7.48 -2.62 13.70
C TYR A 393 8.25 -3.07 12.47
N THR A 394 8.07 -4.30 12.05
CA THR A 394 8.76 -4.92 10.92
C THR A 394 7.93 -6.08 10.35
N TRP A 395 8.25 -6.49 9.14
CA TRP A 395 7.70 -7.69 8.53
C TRP A 395 8.41 -8.94 9.07
N GLU A 396 7.64 -9.99 9.33
CA GLU A 396 8.13 -11.32 9.73
C GLU A 396 7.56 -12.35 8.76
N THR A 397 8.37 -13.27 8.28
CA THR A 397 7.90 -14.43 7.51
C THR A 397 7.07 -15.33 8.43
N ILE A 398 5.85 -15.63 8.01
CA ILE A 398 4.90 -16.49 8.73
C ILE A 398 4.87 -17.88 8.10
N ASP A 399 4.90 -17.94 6.77
CA ASP A 399 4.88 -19.16 5.98
C ASP A 399 5.72 -19.00 4.72
N GLU A 400 6.37 -20.07 4.28
CA GLU A 400 7.21 -20.09 3.10
C GLU A 400 6.95 -21.37 2.29
N ARG A 401 6.74 -21.24 0.99
CA ARG A 401 6.45 -22.35 0.08
C ARG A 401 7.39 -22.33 -1.11
N HIS A 402 7.85 -23.53 -1.49
CA HIS A 402 8.75 -23.74 -2.62
C HIS A 402 8.24 -24.88 -3.50
N ASP A 403 8.54 -24.77 -4.79
CA ASP A 403 8.28 -25.80 -5.79
C ASP A 403 6.83 -26.30 -5.85
N PHE A 404 5.86 -25.44 -5.43
CA PHE A 404 4.45 -25.79 -5.43
C PHE A 404 3.88 -25.81 -6.85
N LEU A 405 2.99 -26.77 -7.10
CA LEU A 405 2.26 -26.89 -8.36
C LEU A 405 0.75 -26.98 -8.07
N PHE A 406 -0.02 -26.04 -8.61
CA PHE A 406 -1.47 -26.14 -8.51
C PHE A 406 -1.98 -27.38 -9.26
N PRO A 407 -2.83 -28.19 -8.62
CA PRO A 407 -3.26 -29.48 -9.15
C PRO A 407 -4.11 -29.35 -10.42
N CYS A 408 -4.82 -28.24 -10.58
CA CYS A 408 -5.65 -27.96 -11.76
C CYS A 408 -5.94 -26.45 -11.86
N ARG A 409 -6.65 -26.08 -12.91
CA ARG A 409 -7.13 -24.71 -13.09
C ARG A 409 -8.32 -24.43 -12.18
N LEU A 410 -8.41 -23.18 -11.67
CA LEU A 410 -9.45 -22.75 -10.72
C LEU A 410 -9.44 -23.55 -9.41
N ALA A 411 -8.30 -24.15 -9.07
CA ALA A 411 -8.13 -24.86 -7.80
C ALA A 411 -7.82 -23.87 -6.67
N THR A 412 -8.58 -23.96 -5.59
CA THR A 412 -8.31 -23.22 -4.35
C THR A 412 -7.62 -24.15 -3.36
N MET A 413 -6.37 -23.83 -3.05
CA MET A 413 -5.55 -24.58 -2.11
C MET A 413 -5.51 -23.87 -0.76
N LYS A 414 -5.60 -24.63 0.33
CA LYS A 414 -5.56 -24.14 1.72
C LYS A 414 -4.19 -24.42 2.33
N PHE A 415 -3.63 -23.42 2.98
CA PHE A 415 -2.32 -23.50 3.63
C PHE A 415 -2.47 -23.14 5.11
N LYS A 416 -2.22 -24.11 5.99
CA LYS A 416 -2.26 -23.90 7.45
C LYS A 416 -1.03 -23.18 7.94
N VAL A 417 -1.24 -22.28 8.88
CA VAL A 417 -0.20 -21.51 9.54
C VAL A 417 -0.26 -21.65 11.06
N ASN A 418 -1.47 -21.54 11.65
CA ASN A 418 -1.73 -21.63 13.10
C ASN A 418 -0.91 -20.64 13.93
N SER A 419 -0.75 -19.39 13.44
CA SER A 419 -0.07 -18.33 14.18
C SER A 419 -0.86 -17.96 15.44
N THR A 420 -0.12 -17.67 16.52
CA THR A 420 -0.65 -17.08 17.76
C THR A 420 -0.31 -15.59 17.89
N LYS A 421 0.59 -15.08 17.03
CA LYS A 421 0.98 -13.66 17.01
C LYS A 421 -0.01 -12.82 16.23
N GLY A 422 -0.32 -11.63 16.75
CA GLY A 422 -1.12 -10.63 16.05
C GLY A 422 -0.28 -9.81 15.06
N TYR A 423 -0.84 -9.57 13.87
CA TYR A 423 -0.24 -8.75 12.81
C TYR A 423 -1.23 -7.69 12.32
N GLN A 424 -0.73 -6.48 12.02
CA GLN A 424 -1.54 -5.36 11.50
C GLN A 424 -1.81 -5.46 10.01
N ALA A 425 -0.91 -6.11 9.29
CA ALA A 425 -1.01 -6.30 7.85
C ALA A 425 -0.40 -7.64 7.45
N PHE A 426 -0.79 -8.12 6.28
CA PHE A 426 -0.24 -9.32 5.67
C PHE A 426 0.27 -9.00 4.29
N ARG A 427 1.37 -9.67 3.90
CA ARG A 427 1.98 -9.54 2.58
C ARG A 427 2.18 -10.90 1.95
N LEU A 428 1.62 -11.10 0.76
CA LEU A 428 1.98 -12.20 -0.13
C LEU A 428 3.15 -11.71 -0.98
N ARG A 429 4.33 -12.28 -0.77
CA ARG A 429 5.53 -11.99 -1.55
C ARG A 429 5.83 -13.18 -2.46
N MET A 430 5.80 -12.94 -3.74
CA MET A 430 6.00 -13.95 -4.76
C MET A 430 7.46 -14.02 -5.15
N GLN A 431 8.02 -15.23 -5.21
CA GLN A 431 9.43 -15.46 -5.50
C GLN A 431 9.63 -16.04 -6.90
N GLU A 432 8.86 -17.08 -7.25
CA GLU A 432 8.97 -17.76 -8.53
C GLU A 432 7.61 -18.14 -9.10
N THR A 433 7.55 -18.20 -10.42
CA THR A 433 6.46 -18.80 -11.20
C THR A 433 6.89 -20.10 -11.83
N ASN A 434 5.98 -20.83 -12.45
CA ASN A 434 6.26 -22.09 -13.15
C ASN A 434 6.94 -21.92 -14.53
N GLY A 435 7.74 -20.86 -14.71
CA GLY A 435 8.57 -20.65 -15.90
C GLY A 435 8.34 -19.33 -16.65
N SER A 436 7.34 -18.54 -16.29
CA SER A 436 7.09 -17.22 -16.87
C SER A 436 7.75 -16.11 -16.06
N SER A 437 8.12 -15.01 -16.71
CA SER A 437 8.46 -13.75 -16.03
C SER A 437 7.22 -12.95 -15.60
N ASN A 438 6.04 -13.39 -16.02
CA ASN A 438 4.78 -12.78 -15.65
C ASN A 438 4.08 -13.63 -14.60
N PHE A 439 3.29 -13.01 -13.77
CA PHE A 439 2.61 -13.62 -12.64
C PHE A 439 1.08 -13.47 -12.76
N GLN A 440 0.34 -14.47 -12.31
CA GLN A 440 -1.11 -14.39 -12.15
C GLN A 440 -1.61 -15.13 -10.91
N LEU A 441 -2.70 -14.64 -10.33
CA LEU A 441 -3.44 -15.31 -9.27
C LEU A 441 -4.90 -14.89 -9.34
N LEU A 442 -5.82 -15.81 -9.04
CA LEU A 442 -7.24 -15.51 -9.12
C LEU A 442 -7.75 -14.92 -7.79
N GLN A 443 -7.51 -15.61 -6.67
CA GLN A 443 -7.97 -15.18 -5.35
C GLN A 443 -6.90 -15.43 -4.28
N TRP A 444 -6.86 -14.55 -3.29
CA TRP A 444 -6.11 -14.71 -2.04
C TRP A 444 -7.03 -14.37 -0.88
N GLN A 445 -7.29 -15.32 0.00
CA GLN A 445 -8.10 -15.12 1.19
C GLN A 445 -7.27 -15.43 2.44
N LEU A 446 -7.52 -14.68 3.50
CA LEU A 446 -6.81 -14.77 4.78
C LEU A 446 -7.80 -15.05 5.90
N PHE A 447 -7.54 -16.05 6.71
CA PHE A 447 -8.42 -16.48 7.79
C PHE A 447 -7.69 -16.43 9.13
N GLY A 448 -8.25 -15.69 10.09
CA GLY A 448 -7.57 -15.45 11.36
C GLY A 448 -8.50 -15.17 12.53
N LYS A 449 -7.88 -14.88 13.67
CA LYS A 449 -8.57 -14.51 14.91
C LYS A 449 -8.00 -13.18 15.39
N ASN A 450 -8.84 -12.33 15.98
CA ASN A 450 -8.39 -11.09 16.61
C ASN A 450 -7.27 -11.37 17.60
N ALA A 451 -6.20 -10.62 17.51
CA ALA A 451 -5.03 -10.77 18.36
C ALA A 451 -4.39 -9.41 18.65
N SER A 452 -3.70 -9.34 19.78
CA SER A 452 -2.97 -8.13 20.15
C SER A 452 -1.56 -8.14 19.58
N ILE A 453 -1.04 -6.95 19.28
CA ILE A 453 0.37 -6.76 18.95
C ILE A 453 1.15 -6.58 20.24
N ASN A 454 2.27 -7.28 20.37
CA ASN A 454 3.18 -7.09 21.46
C ASN A 454 3.90 -5.76 21.33
N GLN A 455 3.66 -4.84 22.28
CA GLN A 455 4.38 -3.58 22.33
C GLN A 455 5.85 -3.81 22.73
N LYS A 456 6.76 -3.26 21.93
CA LYS A 456 8.19 -3.22 22.25
C LYS A 456 8.52 -1.92 22.98
N PRO A 457 9.41 -1.94 23.98
CA PRO A 457 9.91 -0.69 24.56
C PRO A 457 10.66 0.11 23.51
N GLN A 458 10.43 1.42 23.48
CA GLN A 458 11.15 2.31 22.58
C GLN A 458 12.62 2.42 23.00
N THR A 459 13.54 2.22 22.06
CA THR A 459 14.97 2.38 22.32
C THR A 459 15.34 3.87 22.36
N GLN A 460 16.25 4.24 23.27
CA GLN A 460 16.90 5.56 23.22
C GLN A 460 17.89 5.60 22.06
N TRP A 461 17.98 6.77 21.39
CA TRP A 461 19.00 6.96 20.37
C TRP A 461 20.40 6.86 20.98
N ARG A 462 21.30 6.19 20.28
CA ARG A 462 22.75 6.14 20.54
C ARG A 462 23.47 5.96 19.22
N LYS A 463 24.52 6.77 18.98
CA LYS A 463 25.40 6.56 17.84
C LYS A 463 25.99 5.15 17.84
N LYS A 464 26.14 4.56 16.66
CA LYS A 464 26.72 3.23 16.48
C LYS A 464 28.22 3.34 16.26
N LYS A 465 28.96 2.31 16.67
CA LYS A 465 30.42 2.27 16.44
C LYS A 465 30.71 1.99 14.96
N SER A 466 31.31 2.96 14.28
CA SER A 466 31.88 2.77 12.94
C SER A 466 33.29 2.18 13.02
N PRO A 467 33.73 1.36 12.05
CA PRO A 467 35.14 0.92 11.95
C PRO A 467 36.13 2.08 11.84
N ILE A 468 35.74 3.15 11.15
CA ILE A 468 36.49 4.39 10.97
C ILE A 468 35.56 5.55 11.38
N THR A 469 36.09 6.51 12.15
CA THR A 469 35.36 7.70 12.60
C THR A 469 36.16 8.95 12.31
N THR A 470 35.47 10.06 12.12
CA THR A 470 36.08 11.39 12.06
C THR A 470 36.32 11.94 13.47
N PRO A 471 37.14 12.98 13.66
CA PRO A 471 37.28 13.66 14.94
C PRO A 471 35.96 14.23 15.49
N TRP A 472 35.02 14.58 14.63
CA TRP A 472 33.70 15.13 15.00
C TRP A 472 32.70 14.08 15.48
N TYR A 473 32.98 12.80 15.28
CA TYR A 473 32.09 11.71 15.74
C TYR A 473 31.74 11.83 17.22
N ASP A 474 32.72 12.18 18.05
CA ASP A 474 32.52 12.25 19.51
C ASP A 474 31.81 13.54 19.95
N THR A 475 31.83 14.59 19.14
CA THR A 475 31.29 15.92 19.46
C THR A 475 29.85 16.14 18.95
N ILE A 476 29.24 15.15 18.30
CA ILE A 476 27.86 15.26 17.83
C ILE A 476 26.91 15.52 19.00
N ASP A 477 26.19 16.63 18.93
CA ASP A 477 25.11 16.99 19.84
C ASP A 477 23.77 16.72 19.18
N PRO A 478 22.99 15.72 19.64
CA PRO A 478 21.70 15.39 19.02
C PRO A 478 20.62 16.46 19.17
N GLU A 479 20.81 17.42 20.08
CA GLU A 479 19.88 18.54 20.28
C GLU A 479 20.21 19.74 19.36
N ASN A 480 21.42 19.76 18.78
CA ASN A 480 21.85 20.84 17.88
C ASN A 480 22.64 20.31 16.67
N VAL A 481 22.02 19.48 15.86
CA VAL A 481 22.64 18.86 14.67
C VAL A 481 22.54 19.79 13.48
N LEU A 482 23.70 20.17 12.87
CA LEU A 482 23.78 21.05 11.71
C LEU A 482 22.85 22.26 11.90
N GLY A 483 23.14 23.03 12.94
CA GLY A 483 22.30 24.15 13.42
C GLY A 483 22.36 25.41 12.55
N GLU A 484 23.23 25.45 11.55
CA GLU A 484 23.41 26.58 10.64
C GLU A 484 22.23 26.69 9.67
N TYR A 485 21.98 27.93 9.19
CA TYR A 485 20.87 28.15 8.24
C TYR A 485 21.15 27.42 6.91
N PRO A 486 20.25 26.54 6.48
CA PRO A 486 20.60 25.56 5.42
C PRO A 486 20.67 26.13 4.00
N ARG A 487 20.12 27.32 3.75
CA ARG A 487 20.07 27.97 2.43
C ARG A 487 20.69 29.37 2.47
N PRO A 488 22.02 29.50 2.62
CA PRO A 488 22.69 30.80 2.82
C PRO A 488 22.55 31.78 1.66
N GLN A 489 22.15 31.30 0.48
CA GLN A 489 21.86 32.15 -0.69
C GLN A 489 20.54 32.95 -0.57
N MET A 490 19.67 32.63 0.40
CA MET A 490 18.45 33.38 0.66
C MET A 490 18.02 33.15 2.11
N VAL A 491 18.63 33.89 3.03
CA VAL A 491 18.46 33.75 4.48
C VAL A 491 17.29 34.56 4.99
N ARG A 492 16.45 33.95 5.83
CA ARG A 492 15.41 34.60 6.64
C ARG A 492 15.70 34.44 8.12
N ASP A 493 15.28 35.45 8.89
CA ASP A 493 15.47 35.42 10.35
C ASP A 493 14.44 34.51 11.05
N ASN A 494 13.23 34.35 10.45
CA ASN A 494 12.16 33.52 11.00
C ASN A 494 12.18 32.10 10.43
N TRP A 495 12.96 31.22 11.04
CA TRP A 495 13.08 29.83 10.65
C TRP A 495 13.25 28.92 11.87
N LEU A 496 13.01 27.62 11.68
CA LEU A 496 13.21 26.59 12.69
C LEU A 496 13.88 25.36 12.10
N ASN A 497 14.97 24.92 12.72
CA ASN A 497 15.64 23.66 12.41
C ASN A 497 14.81 22.48 12.95
N LEU A 498 14.53 21.50 12.11
CA LEU A 498 13.83 20.28 12.48
C LEU A 498 14.76 19.05 12.48
N ASN A 499 16.08 19.22 12.40
CA ASN A 499 17.03 18.13 12.62
C ASN A 499 16.97 17.64 14.07
N GLY A 500 17.65 16.55 14.34
CA GLY A 500 17.70 15.95 15.67
C GLY A 500 17.10 14.55 15.73
N ILE A 501 16.65 14.14 16.91
CA ILE A 501 16.13 12.80 17.12
C ILE A 501 14.68 12.70 16.66
N TRP A 502 14.43 11.75 15.73
CA TRP A 502 13.09 11.40 15.25
C TRP A 502 12.76 9.95 15.63
N ASP A 503 11.45 9.65 15.69
CA ASP A 503 10.97 8.27 15.72
C ASP A 503 11.19 7.62 14.36
N PHE A 504 11.48 6.31 14.37
CA PHE A 504 11.77 5.55 13.16
C PHE A 504 11.27 4.13 13.24
N LYS A 505 10.79 3.61 12.13
CA LYS A 505 10.46 2.19 11.95
C LYS A 505 10.42 1.81 10.47
N GLU A 506 10.37 0.50 10.19
CA GLU A 506 9.90 0.00 8.90
C GLU A 506 8.40 0.28 8.76
N SER A 507 7.95 0.70 7.58
CA SER A 507 6.53 0.99 7.28
C SER A 507 5.85 -0.22 6.64
N ILE A 508 4.53 -0.30 6.77
CA ILE A 508 3.72 -1.28 6.04
C ILE A 508 3.82 -1.07 4.53
N GLY A 509 3.90 0.17 4.09
CA GLY A 509 3.97 0.59 2.69
C GLY A 509 3.81 2.10 2.58
N MET A 510 3.93 2.63 1.36
CA MET A 510 3.64 4.02 1.03
C MET A 510 2.18 4.20 0.60
N GLY A 511 1.78 5.43 0.33
CA GLY A 511 0.50 5.76 -0.29
C GLY A 511 -0.58 6.21 0.68
N ARG A 512 -0.40 6.09 1.99
CA ARG A 512 -1.38 6.60 2.95
C ARG A 512 -0.83 6.91 4.33
N TYR A 513 -1.45 7.88 4.99
CA TYR A 513 -1.23 8.16 6.41
C TYR A 513 -1.84 7.05 7.27
N ARG A 514 -1.11 6.66 8.31
CA ARG A 514 -1.59 5.74 9.34
C ARG A 514 -1.43 6.40 10.70
N SER A 515 -2.55 6.59 11.41
CA SER A 515 -2.54 7.15 12.77
C SER A 515 -2.02 6.14 13.80
N ALA A 516 -1.73 6.62 15.00
CA ALA A 516 -1.39 5.80 16.19
C ALA A 516 -0.30 4.73 15.94
N GLN A 517 0.77 5.13 15.23
CA GLN A 517 1.88 4.23 14.94
C GLN A 517 2.71 3.91 16.19
N LEU A 518 3.14 2.65 16.30
CA LEU A 518 4.12 2.23 17.28
C LEU A 518 5.53 2.41 16.73
N PHE A 519 6.44 2.95 17.52
CA PHE A 519 7.84 3.14 17.16
C PHE A 519 8.73 2.42 18.16
N ASP A 520 9.71 1.66 17.66
CA ASP A 520 10.69 0.95 18.48
C ASP A 520 12.10 1.53 18.38
N LYS A 521 12.36 2.39 17.38
CA LYS A 521 13.67 2.96 17.10
C LYS A 521 13.64 4.48 17.10
N LYS A 522 14.80 5.07 17.36
CA LYS A 522 15.10 6.50 17.17
C LYS A 522 16.20 6.66 16.15
N VAL A 523 16.13 7.71 15.35
CA VAL A 523 17.13 8.05 14.33
C VAL A 523 17.54 9.50 14.47
N LEU A 524 18.80 9.80 14.26
CA LEU A 524 19.31 11.17 14.21
C LEU A 524 19.26 11.71 12.77
N VAL A 525 18.34 12.63 12.52
CA VAL A 525 18.22 13.36 11.25
C VAL A 525 19.20 14.54 11.25
N PRO A 526 19.95 14.80 10.16
CA PRO A 526 19.79 14.25 8.81
C PRO A 526 20.85 13.22 8.42
N PHE A 527 21.12 12.24 9.22
CA PHE A 527 22.08 11.20 8.85
C PHE A 527 21.38 10.02 8.18
N PRO A 528 21.91 9.51 7.02
CA PRO A 528 21.39 8.33 6.34
C PRO A 528 21.22 7.15 7.29
N ILE A 529 20.16 6.36 7.10
CA ILE A 529 19.83 5.26 8.03
C ILE A 529 20.91 4.19 8.13
N GLU A 530 21.83 4.11 7.19
CA GLU A 530 22.99 3.23 7.18
C GLU A 530 24.19 3.77 7.94
N SER A 531 24.21 5.08 8.17
CA SER A 531 25.36 5.72 8.85
C SER A 531 25.44 5.37 10.34
N ALA A 532 26.63 5.40 10.90
CA ALA A 532 26.83 5.22 12.33
C ALA A 532 26.21 6.36 13.16
N LEU A 533 26.24 7.59 12.63
CA LEU A 533 25.69 8.78 13.28
C LEU A 533 24.15 8.78 13.29
N SER A 534 23.48 8.07 12.38
CA SER A 534 22.02 7.93 12.47
C SER A 534 21.58 7.21 13.76
N GLY A 535 22.44 6.35 14.31
CA GLY A 535 22.13 5.46 15.44
C GLY A 535 21.44 4.15 15.01
N LEU A 536 21.09 3.99 13.73
CA LEU A 536 20.49 2.78 13.19
C LEU A 536 21.54 1.84 12.58
N MET A 537 22.37 2.34 11.68
CA MET A 537 23.39 1.58 10.95
C MET A 537 22.80 0.32 10.30
N LEU A 538 21.70 0.51 9.53
CA LEU A 538 20.99 -0.59 8.90
C LEU A 538 21.83 -1.21 7.79
N THR A 539 21.93 -2.55 7.79
CA THR A 539 22.73 -3.35 6.86
C THR A 539 21.88 -4.36 6.07
N ASP A 540 20.55 -4.29 6.17
CA ASP A 540 19.58 -5.19 5.53
C ASP A 540 19.42 -4.92 4.02
N HIS A 541 20.55 -4.84 3.32
CA HIS A 541 20.61 -4.34 1.95
C HIS A 541 19.87 -5.22 0.92
N GLU A 542 19.81 -6.53 1.10
CA GLU A 542 19.21 -7.45 0.12
C GLU A 542 17.70 -7.28 0.00
N GLU A 543 17.02 -6.86 1.07
CA GLU A 543 15.57 -6.67 1.09
C GLU A 543 15.15 -5.22 0.77
N ARG A 544 16.11 -4.30 0.59
CA ARG A 544 15.86 -2.87 0.42
C ARG A 544 14.94 -2.48 -0.73
N PRO A 545 15.04 -3.08 -1.91
CA PRO A 545 14.16 -2.71 -3.01
C PRO A 545 12.67 -2.79 -2.67
N TYR A 546 12.34 -3.46 -1.56
CA TYR A 546 10.97 -3.78 -1.16
C TYR A 546 10.55 -3.15 0.15
N LYS A 547 11.50 -2.52 0.88
CA LYS A 547 11.22 -1.91 2.18
C LYS A 547 10.82 -0.46 2.05
N THR A 548 9.86 -0.10 2.85
CA THR A 548 9.45 1.27 3.09
C THR A 548 9.70 1.61 4.56
N TYR A 549 10.01 2.85 4.82
CA TYR A 549 10.35 3.32 6.16
C TYR A 549 9.51 4.55 6.51
N LEU A 550 9.37 4.79 7.81
CA LEU A 550 8.62 5.91 8.37
C LEU A 550 9.46 6.66 9.39
N TYR A 551 9.65 7.93 9.14
CA TYR A 551 10.09 8.92 10.12
C TYR A 551 8.88 9.60 10.75
N ASN A 552 8.93 9.91 12.04
CA ASN A 552 7.93 10.69 12.74
C ASN A 552 8.57 11.66 13.72
N ARG A 553 8.05 12.89 13.78
CA ARG A 553 8.45 13.92 14.72
C ARG A 553 7.29 14.82 15.08
N THR A 554 7.25 15.28 16.32
CA THR A 554 6.39 16.40 16.74
C THR A 554 7.18 17.70 16.75
N PHE A 555 6.48 18.83 16.49
CA PHE A 555 7.04 20.16 16.55
C PHE A 555 5.97 21.19 16.91
N THR A 556 6.38 22.37 17.33
CA THR A 556 5.48 23.50 17.61
C THR A 556 5.80 24.68 16.70
N ILE A 557 4.79 25.45 16.33
CA ILE A 557 4.99 26.69 15.56
C ILE A 557 5.45 27.79 16.49
N PRO A 558 6.65 28.37 16.28
CA PRO A 558 7.13 29.51 17.05
C PRO A 558 6.17 30.70 16.99
N SER A 559 6.11 31.48 18.05
CA SER A 559 5.18 32.64 18.17
C SER A 559 5.34 33.63 17.02
N GLU A 560 6.57 33.86 16.56
CA GLU A 560 6.93 34.80 15.48
C GLU A 560 6.49 34.31 14.09
N MET A 561 6.14 33.04 13.98
CA MET A 561 5.61 32.44 12.75
C MET A 561 4.09 32.31 12.75
N LYS A 562 3.42 32.56 13.88
CA LYS A 562 1.95 32.50 13.95
C LYS A 562 1.31 33.50 12.99
N GLY A 563 0.29 33.03 12.26
CA GLY A 563 -0.41 33.84 11.27
C GLY A 563 0.31 34.04 9.93
N LYS A 564 1.46 33.40 9.74
CA LYS A 564 2.18 33.37 8.46
C LYS A 564 1.94 32.05 7.73
N ASN A 565 2.26 32.01 6.45
CA ASN A 565 2.38 30.76 5.71
C ASN A 565 3.64 30.04 6.17
N ILE A 566 3.55 28.76 6.40
CA ILE A 566 4.66 27.92 6.86
C ILE A 566 5.15 27.04 5.71
N LEU A 567 6.38 27.29 5.30
CA LEU A 567 7.06 26.51 4.28
C LEU A 567 7.95 25.45 4.96
N LEU A 568 7.69 24.19 4.70
CA LEU A 568 8.52 23.06 5.14
C LEU A 568 9.51 22.68 4.03
N HIS A 569 10.78 22.61 4.36
CA HIS A 569 11.88 22.37 3.42
C HIS A 569 12.63 21.10 3.78
N PHE A 570 13.03 20.37 2.75
CA PHE A 570 13.97 19.25 2.82
C PHE A 570 15.16 19.54 1.91
N GLY A 571 16.37 19.39 2.43
CA GLY A 571 17.57 19.52 1.61
C GLY A 571 17.72 18.35 0.63
N ALA A 572 17.49 17.14 1.09
CA ALA A 572 17.39 15.94 0.25
C ALA A 572 16.79 14.76 1.02
N VAL A 573 16.07 13.92 0.32
CA VAL A 573 15.56 12.62 0.80
C VAL A 573 15.77 11.60 -0.31
N ASP A 574 16.64 10.60 -0.10
CA ASP A 574 16.86 9.55 -1.09
C ASP A 574 15.88 8.38 -0.82
N TRP A 575 15.05 7.94 -1.80
CA TRP A 575 14.93 8.59 -3.10
C TRP A 575 13.47 9.00 -3.38
N LYS A 576 12.42 8.23 -2.98
CA LYS A 576 11.00 8.60 -3.12
C LYS A 576 10.38 8.77 -1.74
N CYS A 577 9.72 9.90 -1.50
CA CYS A 577 9.06 10.13 -0.22
C CYS A 577 7.66 10.74 -0.36
N GLU A 578 6.88 10.56 0.70
CA GLU A 578 5.57 11.16 0.92
C GLU A 578 5.56 11.82 2.28
N VAL A 579 5.10 13.06 2.34
CA VAL A 579 5.13 13.89 3.53
C VAL A 579 3.71 14.18 4.01
N TYR A 580 3.48 13.93 5.30
CA TYR A 580 2.20 14.14 5.96
C TYR A 580 2.37 15.06 7.16
N VAL A 581 1.46 16.01 7.31
CA VAL A 581 1.37 16.88 8.48
C VAL A 581 -0.03 16.73 9.08
N ASN A 582 -0.09 16.34 10.37
CA ASN A 582 -1.35 16.10 11.09
C ASN A 582 -2.33 15.17 10.34
N GLY A 583 -1.82 14.14 9.68
CA GLY A 583 -2.61 13.20 8.91
C GLY A 583 -2.93 13.60 7.47
N LYS A 584 -2.65 14.84 7.08
CA LYS A 584 -2.88 15.33 5.72
C LYS A 584 -1.61 15.21 4.89
N GLN A 585 -1.69 14.58 3.72
CA GLN A 585 -0.59 14.57 2.76
C GLN A 585 -0.36 15.98 2.22
N VAL A 586 0.84 16.50 2.41
CA VAL A 586 1.22 17.84 1.95
C VAL A 586 2.01 17.80 0.65
N GLY A 587 2.59 16.68 0.31
CA GLY A 587 3.26 16.47 -0.96
C GLY A 587 4.04 15.16 -1.07
N THR A 588 4.58 14.94 -2.26
CA THR A 588 5.46 13.83 -2.61
C THR A 588 6.69 14.35 -3.33
N HIS A 589 7.80 13.63 -3.22
CA HIS A 589 9.02 13.94 -3.97
C HIS A 589 9.68 12.67 -4.46
N THR A 590 10.35 12.76 -5.61
CA THR A 590 11.15 11.69 -6.20
C THR A 590 12.45 12.30 -6.72
N GLY A 591 13.58 11.85 -6.18
CA GLY A 591 14.94 12.34 -6.47
C GLY A 591 15.74 12.38 -5.19
N GLY A 592 16.94 11.76 -5.18
CA GLY A 592 17.75 11.62 -3.96
C GLY A 592 18.66 12.84 -3.66
N TYR A 593 18.73 13.84 -4.54
CA TYR A 593 19.77 14.89 -4.48
C TYR A 593 19.20 16.31 -4.48
N ASP A 594 17.97 16.50 -4.91
CA ASP A 594 17.38 17.82 -5.10
C ASP A 594 16.60 18.28 -3.87
N PRO A 595 16.73 19.56 -3.47
CA PRO A 595 15.92 20.14 -2.41
C PRO A 595 14.47 20.35 -2.88
N PHE A 596 13.52 20.20 -1.95
CA PHE A 596 12.11 20.45 -2.21
C PHE A 596 11.41 21.08 -1.01
N SER A 597 10.21 21.66 -1.25
CA SER A 597 9.49 22.39 -0.23
C SER A 597 7.97 22.25 -0.40
N PHE A 598 7.24 22.30 0.73
CA PHE A 598 5.79 22.26 0.75
C PHE A 598 5.24 23.40 1.63
N ASP A 599 4.17 24.05 1.17
CA ASP A 599 3.37 24.91 2.03
C ASP A 599 2.45 24.05 2.89
N ILE A 600 2.76 23.99 4.18
CA ILE A 600 2.02 23.15 5.15
C ILE A 600 0.93 23.92 5.91
N THR A 601 0.74 25.19 5.64
CA THR A 601 -0.16 26.10 6.39
C THR A 601 -1.56 25.51 6.59
N SER A 602 -2.15 24.97 5.53
CA SER A 602 -3.51 24.40 5.58
C SER A 602 -3.62 23.06 6.30
N ALA A 603 -2.49 22.45 6.65
CA ALA A 603 -2.42 21.18 7.36
C ALA A 603 -2.12 21.35 8.86
N LEU A 604 -1.81 22.56 9.30
CA LEU A 604 -1.50 22.86 10.70
C LEU A 604 -2.78 22.91 11.56
N LYS A 605 -2.65 22.43 12.79
CA LYS A 605 -3.61 22.69 13.87
C LYS A 605 -3.44 24.14 14.34
N GLU A 606 -4.50 24.77 14.81
CA GLU A 606 -4.47 26.15 15.30
C GLU A 606 -3.54 26.32 16.50
N GLU A 607 -3.49 25.31 17.38
CA GLU A 607 -2.66 25.31 18.58
C GLU A 607 -2.07 23.93 18.88
N GLY A 608 -1.05 23.89 19.74
CA GLY A 608 -0.42 22.67 20.25
C GLY A 608 0.61 22.08 19.30
N GLU A 609 0.96 20.83 19.60
CA GLU A 609 1.96 20.08 18.83
C GLU A 609 1.40 19.66 17.47
N GLN A 610 2.23 19.81 16.47
CA GLN A 610 2.04 19.33 15.11
C GLN A 610 2.77 18.01 14.94
N GLU A 611 2.23 17.11 14.15
CA GLU A 611 2.88 15.84 13.79
C GLU A 611 3.38 15.92 12.34
N LEU A 612 4.63 15.53 12.12
CA LEU A 612 5.25 15.39 10.82
C LEU A 612 5.63 13.93 10.60
N GLN A 613 5.08 13.30 9.56
CA GLN A 613 5.47 11.98 9.11
C GLN A 613 6.09 12.05 7.71
N VAL A 614 7.19 11.32 7.52
CA VAL A 614 7.84 11.15 6.21
C VAL A 614 7.96 9.66 5.94
N GLN A 615 7.18 9.17 4.97
CA GLN A 615 7.33 7.81 4.45
C GLN A 615 8.30 7.85 3.28
N PHE A 616 9.21 6.89 3.18
CA PHE A 616 10.14 6.84 2.07
C PHE A 616 10.52 5.41 1.69
N MET A 617 11.01 5.26 0.47
CA MET A 617 11.65 4.06 -0.04
C MET A 617 12.88 4.45 -0.88
N ASP A 618 13.90 3.61 -0.82
CA ASP A 618 15.10 3.73 -1.66
C ASP A 618 15.51 2.34 -2.15
N PRO A 619 15.28 2.03 -3.43
CA PRO A 619 15.74 0.78 -4.03
C PRO A 619 17.25 0.80 -4.35
N THR A 620 17.96 1.87 -4.04
CA THR A 620 19.40 2.09 -4.24
C THR A 620 19.82 1.90 -5.71
N ASP A 621 20.26 0.70 -6.12
CA ASP A 621 20.70 0.38 -7.48
C ASP A 621 19.76 -0.60 -8.22
N ALA A 622 18.61 -0.93 -7.63
CA ALA A 622 17.61 -1.83 -8.21
C ALA A 622 16.54 -1.11 -9.06
N GLY A 623 16.78 0.12 -9.49
CA GLY A 623 15.86 0.93 -10.30
C GLY A 623 16.58 1.68 -11.41
N GLY A 624 15.91 2.65 -12.02
CA GLY A 624 16.46 3.55 -13.05
C GLY A 624 16.94 4.90 -12.52
N GLN A 625 17.01 5.10 -11.20
CA GLN A 625 17.42 6.34 -10.56
C GLN A 625 18.94 6.56 -10.60
N PRO A 626 19.39 7.81 -10.43
CA PRO A 626 20.80 8.10 -10.21
C PRO A 626 21.30 7.46 -8.91
N VAL A 627 22.36 6.67 -8.98
CA VAL A 627 22.87 5.88 -7.84
C VAL A 627 24.09 6.47 -7.15
N GLY A 628 24.80 7.41 -7.76
CA GLY A 628 25.97 8.07 -7.13
C GLY A 628 27.03 7.11 -6.60
N LYS A 629 27.33 6.02 -7.29
CA LYS A 629 28.18 4.90 -6.86
C LYS A 629 27.72 4.15 -5.62
N GLN A 630 26.48 4.33 -5.20
CA GLN A 630 25.88 3.52 -4.14
C GLN A 630 25.49 2.15 -4.71
N LYS A 631 25.69 1.09 -3.94
CA LYS A 631 25.24 -0.26 -4.29
C LYS A 631 24.81 -1.02 -3.06
N ILE A 632 23.76 -1.84 -3.25
CA ILE A 632 23.29 -2.79 -2.23
C ILE A 632 24.42 -3.74 -1.84
N GLN A 633 25.05 -4.36 -2.83
CA GLN A 633 26.27 -5.14 -2.64
C GLN A 633 27.48 -4.24 -2.94
N ASN A 634 27.91 -3.47 -1.95
CA ASN A 634 29.02 -2.54 -2.08
C ASN A 634 30.38 -3.26 -2.05
N GLY A 635 31.38 -2.61 -2.64
CA GLY A 635 32.77 -3.10 -2.67
C GLY A 635 33.54 -2.49 -3.83
N GLY A 636 34.86 -2.55 -3.77
CA GLY A 636 35.73 -1.94 -4.77
C GLY A 636 35.55 -0.43 -4.83
N ILE A 637 35.02 0.08 -5.97
CA ILE A 637 34.77 1.51 -6.16
C ILE A 637 33.39 1.98 -5.73
N PHE A 638 32.55 1.08 -5.20
CA PHE A 638 31.17 1.38 -4.83
C PHE A 638 31.02 1.54 -3.32
N TYR A 639 30.09 2.42 -2.92
CA TYR A 639 29.85 2.82 -1.54
C TYR A 639 28.56 2.20 -0.97
N THR A 640 28.49 2.20 0.35
CA THR A 640 27.28 1.91 1.12
C THR A 640 26.16 2.86 0.70
N PRO A 641 24.90 2.39 0.59
CA PRO A 641 23.74 3.24 0.38
C PRO A 641 23.61 4.36 1.39
N SER A 642 22.97 5.45 1.00
CA SER A 642 22.69 6.63 1.82
C SER A 642 21.23 6.99 1.71
N SER A 643 20.35 6.20 2.35
CA SER A 643 18.90 6.27 2.18
C SER A 643 18.24 7.18 3.19
N GLY A 644 17.07 7.72 2.80
CA GLY A 644 16.23 8.56 3.64
C GLY A 644 16.67 10.00 3.68
N ILE A 645 16.37 10.69 4.79
CA ILE A 645 16.71 12.11 4.97
C ILE A 645 18.20 12.24 5.24
N TRP A 646 18.96 12.83 4.29
CA TRP A 646 20.39 13.01 4.43
C TRP A 646 20.88 14.47 4.35
N GLN A 647 19.95 15.43 4.18
CA GLN A 647 20.20 16.85 4.37
C GLN A 647 19.16 17.47 5.29
N THR A 648 19.48 18.66 5.82
CA THR A 648 18.68 19.38 6.82
C THR A 648 17.20 19.48 6.45
N VAL A 649 16.35 19.27 7.46
CA VAL A 649 14.91 19.56 7.44
C VAL A 649 14.67 20.82 8.25
N TRP A 650 13.96 21.81 7.68
CA TRP A 650 13.68 23.07 8.36
C TRP A 650 12.37 23.70 7.88
N MET A 651 11.88 24.69 8.58
CA MET A 651 10.73 25.47 8.15
C MET A 651 10.95 26.97 8.28
N GLU A 652 10.22 27.74 7.47
CA GLU A 652 10.20 29.19 7.45
C GLU A 652 8.77 29.73 7.57
N GLY A 653 8.60 30.83 8.31
CA GLY A 653 7.36 31.58 8.36
C GLY A 653 7.42 32.77 7.37
N VAL A 654 6.60 32.74 6.31
CA VAL A 654 6.57 33.78 5.28
C VAL A 654 5.19 34.46 5.20
N ASN A 655 5.14 35.71 4.79
CA ASN A 655 3.88 36.38 4.49
C ASN A 655 3.30 35.88 3.16
N ASN A 656 2.03 36.16 2.90
CA ASN A 656 1.38 35.77 1.65
C ASN A 656 2.16 36.28 0.41
N SER A 657 2.66 37.52 0.46
CA SER A 657 3.60 38.05 -0.55
C SER A 657 5.02 37.88 -0.03
N HIS A 658 5.82 37.03 -0.68
CA HIS A 658 7.21 36.76 -0.29
C HIS A 658 8.10 36.43 -1.48
N ILE A 659 9.41 36.54 -1.29
CA ILE A 659 10.44 36.16 -2.25
C ILE A 659 10.54 34.65 -2.31
N SER A 660 10.39 34.07 -3.50
CA SER A 660 10.49 32.63 -3.70
C SER A 660 11.85 32.18 -4.23
N GLU A 661 12.52 33.05 -5.00
CA GLU A 661 13.78 32.72 -5.66
C GLU A 661 14.60 33.96 -5.96
N LEU A 662 15.91 33.84 -5.88
CA LEU A 662 16.88 34.87 -6.26
C LEU A 662 17.82 34.34 -7.34
N SER A 663 18.05 35.16 -8.39
CA SER A 663 19.13 34.97 -9.35
C SER A 663 20.06 36.15 -9.27
N ILE A 664 21.31 35.92 -8.85
CA ILE A 664 22.35 36.96 -8.70
C ILE A 664 23.49 36.61 -9.65
N ILE A 665 23.69 37.44 -10.68
CA ILE A 665 24.69 37.19 -11.73
C ILE A 665 25.66 38.40 -11.79
N PRO A 666 26.90 38.22 -11.34
CA PRO A 666 27.96 39.23 -11.50
C PRO A 666 28.32 39.44 -12.98
N ASP A 667 28.50 40.65 -13.38
CA ASP A 667 29.00 41.07 -14.70
C ASP A 667 30.29 41.86 -14.52
N VAL A 668 31.39 41.14 -14.52
CA VAL A 668 32.74 41.72 -14.26
C VAL A 668 33.14 42.72 -15.34
N ASP A 669 32.79 42.45 -16.62
CA ASP A 669 33.18 43.27 -17.74
C ASP A 669 32.53 44.65 -17.72
N ASN A 670 31.29 44.73 -17.20
CA ASN A 670 30.53 45.94 -17.08
C ASN A 670 30.53 46.53 -15.65
N SER A 671 31.26 45.91 -14.71
CA SER A 671 31.34 46.33 -13.30
C SER A 671 30.00 46.52 -12.65
N LEU A 672 29.09 45.52 -12.82
CA LEU A 672 27.76 45.55 -12.24
C LEU A 672 27.34 44.13 -11.83
N VAL A 673 26.26 44.03 -11.04
CA VAL A 673 25.58 42.80 -10.76
C VAL A 673 24.14 42.86 -11.26
N LYS A 674 23.65 41.77 -11.86
CA LYS A 674 22.28 41.60 -12.34
C LYS A 674 21.53 40.75 -11.33
N ILE A 675 20.45 41.31 -10.73
CA ILE A 675 19.63 40.61 -9.74
C ILE A 675 18.23 40.51 -10.28
N LYS A 676 17.70 39.26 -10.32
CA LYS A 676 16.30 38.97 -10.62
C LYS A 676 15.66 38.35 -9.39
N ILE A 677 14.50 38.86 -9.00
CA ILE A 677 13.74 38.43 -7.84
C ILE A 677 12.43 37.86 -8.35
N ASN A 678 12.18 36.58 -8.04
CA ASN A 678 10.88 35.94 -8.22
C ASN A 678 10.16 35.89 -6.85
N GLY A 679 8.85 35.97 -6.85
CA GLY A 679 8.09 35.98 -5.59
C GLY A 679 6.68 35.44 -5.77
N ASN A 680 6.14 34.88 -4.70
CA ASN A 680 4.75 34.44 -4.64
C ASN A 680 3.86 35.63 -4.28
N ASN A 681 2.73 35.81 -4.97
CA ASN A 681 1.78 36.91 -4.79
C ASN A 681 2.44 38.32 -4.77
N ALA A 682 3.58 38.50 -5.50
CA ALA A 682 4.44 39.68 -5.42
C ALA A 682 4.38 40.61 -6.64
N LEU A 683 3.41 40.44 -7.55
CA LEU A 683 3.31 41.24 -8.79
C LEU A 683 3.17 42.76 -8.53
N SER A 684 2.49 43.16 -7.46
CA SER A 684 2.32 44.55 -7.05
C SER A 684 3.44 45.07 -6.15
N CYS A 685 4.41 44.23 -5.81
CA CYS A 685 5.49 44.59 -4.91
C CYS A 685 6.64 45.26 -5.62
N GLN A 686 7.37 46.05 -4.87
CA GLN A 686 8.67 46.63 -5.23
C GLN A 686 9.75 45.99 -4.36
N ALA A 687 10.93 45.81 -4.92
CA ALA A 687 12.10 45.33 -4.19
C ALA A 687 13.12 46.46 -4.00
N ILE A 688 13.59 46.62 -2.76
CA ILE A 688 14.76 47.48 -2.44
C ILE A 688 15.93 46.54 -2.27
N ILE A 689 16.95 46.72 -3.07
CA ILE A 689 18.17 45.90 -3.05
C ILE A 689 19.31 46.77 -2.54
N ARG A 690 20.01 46.33 -1.50
CA ARG A 690 21.20 46.95 -0.92
C ARG A 690 22.35 46.01 -0.99
N ILE A 691 23.49 46.53 -1.46
CA ILE A 691 24.76 45.79 -1.53
C ILE A 691 25.76 46.42 -0.58
N TYR A 692 26.41 45.59 0.20
CA TYR A 692 27.37 46.02 1.22
C TYR A 692 28.76 45.40 1.00
N ASP A 693 29.80 46.18 1.35
CA ASP A 693 31.18 45.76 1.51
C ASP A 693 31.53 45.80 2.99
N LYS A 694 31.53 44.65 3.67
CA LYS A 694 31.77 44.53 5.11
C LYS A 694 30.98 45.53 5.93
N GLY A 695 29.67 45.60 5.69
CA GLY A 695 28.73 46.47 6.40
C GLY A 695 28.63 47.91 5.85
N SER A 696 29.53 48.35 4.92
CA SER A 696 29.43 49.62 4.26
C SER A 696 28.56 49.55 3.01
N LEU A 697 27.54 50.42 2.90
CA LEU A 697 26.65 50.46 1.73
C LEU A 697 27.42 50.84 0.47
N VAL A 698 27.46 49.98 -0.53
CA VAL A 698 28.05 50.20 -1.82
C VAL A 698 27.08 50.81 -2.82
N THR A 699 25.89 50.23 -2.89
CA THR A 699 24.84 50.71 -3.79
C THR A 699 23.46 50.26 -3.30
N GLU A 700 22.44 51.06 -3.64
CA GLU A 700 21.04 50.74 -3.39
C GLU A 700 20.23 50.99 -4.67
N LYS A 701 19.27 50.14 -4.97
CA LYS A 701 18.35 50.35 -6.09
C LYS A 701 16.96 49.78 -5.80
N ILE A 702 15.97 50.51 -6.23
CA ILE A 702 14.57 50.06 -6.21
C ILE A 702 14.21 49.53 -7.59
N GLY A 703 13.58 48.38 -7.63
CA GLY A 703 13.15 47.75 -8.89
C GLY A 703 11.87 46.92 -8.75
N LYS A 704 11.38 46.45 -9.87
CA LYS A 704 10.19 45.62 -9.92
C LYS A 704 10.58 44.15 -9.81
N VAL A 705 9.79 43.39 -9.05
CA VAL A 705 9.86 41.92 -9.00
C VAL A 705 9.66 41.35 -10.42
N PHE A 706 10.22 40.21 -10.72
CA PHE A 706 10.24 39.52 -12.01
C PHE A 706 11.04 40.21 -13.13
N GLN A 707 11.64 41.36 -12.88
CA GLN A 707 12.55 42.05 -13.82
C GLN A 707 13.98 41.93 -13.34
N THR A 708 14.90 41.91 -14.29
CA THR A 708 16.34 41.99 -13.99
C THR A 708 16.68 43.43 -13.60
N ILE A 709 17.28 43.62 -12.45
CA ILE A 709 17.71 44.90 -11.89
C ILE A 709 19.26 44.91 -11.94
N GLU A 710 19.81 45.89 -12.61
CA GLU A 710 21.26 46.06 -12.74
C GLU A 710 21.74 47.06 -11.69
N LEU A 711 22.73 46.70 -10.89
CA LEU A 711 23.36 47.54 -9.87
C LEU A 711 24.81 47.73 -10.17
N PRO A 712 25.31 48.95 -10.46
CA PRO A 712 26.72 49.22 -10.69
C PRO A 712 27.52 49.07 -9.39
N ILE A 713 28.71 48.50 -9.50
CA ILE A 713 29.69 48.35 -8.41
C ILE A 713 30.95 49.08 -8.81
N ALA A 714 31.16 50.28 -8.27
CA ALA A 714 32.33 51.08 -8.60
C ALA A 714 33.61 50.40 -8.06
N GLN A 715 34.59 50.19 -8.92
CA GLN A 715 35.85 49.55 -8.59
C GLN A 715 35.64 48.18 -7.83
N PRO A 716 35.03 47.19 -8.49
CA PRO A 716 34.65 45.97 -7.78
C PRO A 716 35.85 45.19 -7.28
N LYS A 717 35.79 44.68 -6.06
CA LYS A 717 36.71 43.71 -5.52
C LYS A 717 36.37 42.33 -6.11
N LEU A 718 37.30 41.85 -6.95
CA LEU A 718 37.08 40.58 -7.63
C LEU A 718 37.37 39.41 -6.71
N TRP A 719 36.50 38.41 -6.76
CA TRP A 719 36.70 37.14 -6.08
C TRP A 719 37.75 36.29 -6.82
N SER A 720 38.70 35.73 -6.08
CA SER A 720 39.61 34.70 -6.55
C SER A 720 39.94 33.72 -5.43
N PRO A 721 40.56 32.54 -5.72
CA PRO A 721 41.02 31.62 -4.67
C PRO A 721 41.94 32.26 -3.63
N ASP A 722 42.77 33.24 -4.04
CA ASP A 722 43.71 33.95 -3.16
C ASP A 722 43.08 35.18 -2.47
N SER A 723 41.93 35.64 -2.95
CA SER A 723 41.17 36.77 -2.41
C SER A 723 39.64 36.52 -2.54
N PRO A 724 39.05 35.67 -1.67
CA PRO A 724 37.67 35.22 -1.78
C PRO A 724 36.68 36.25 -1.24
N PHE A 725 36.69 37.46 -1.79
CA PHE A 725 35.85 38.55 -1.33
C PHE A 725 34.40 38.39 -1.74
N LEU A 726 33.49 38.46 -0.76
CA LEU A 726 32.05 38.42 -0.97
C LEU A 726 31.40 39.77 -0.62
N TYR A 727 30.45 40.19 -1.43
CA TYR A 727 29.51 41.27 -1.14
C TYR A 727 28.27 40.71 -0.48
N ASP A 728 27.82 41.37 0.62
CA ASP A 728 26.56 41.05 1.21
C ASP A 728 25.42 41.73 0.44
N VAL A 729 24.29 41.03 0.33
CA VAL A 729 23.08 41.54 -0.33
C VAL A 729 21.92 41.49 0.64
N GLU A 730 21.21 42.60 0.79
CA GLU A 730 19.94 42.65 1.49
C GLU A 730 18.83 43.01 0.50
N ILE A 731 17.72 42.24 0.51
CA ILE A 731 16.59 42.47 -0.35
C ILE A 731 15.34 42.59 0.53
N GLU A 732 14.67 43.74 0.41
CA GLU A 732 13.44 44.05 1.10
C GLU A 732 12.30 44.16 0.07
N LEU A 733 11.29 43.30 0.24
CA LEU A 733 10.08 43.32 -0.57
C LEU A 733 9.04 44.22 0.08
N ARG A 734 8.51 45.21 -0.65
CA ARG A 734 7.49 46.13 -0.15
C ARG A 734 6.20 46.07 -0.95
N SER A 735 5.09 46.11 -0.23
CA SER A 735 3.75 46.30 -0.75
C SER A 735 3.10 47.51 -0.01
N ASN A 736 2.57 48.46 -0.74
CA ASN A 736 1.99 49.68 -0.15
C ASN A 736 2.88 50.38 0.90
N ASN A 737 4.17 50.49 0.61
CA ASN A 737 5.21 51.03 1.50
C ASN A 737 5.44 50.26 2.81
N GLN A 738 4.85 49.10 2.99
CA GLN A 738 5.12 48.23 4.13
C GLN A 738 6.03 47.07 3.69
N THR A 739 7.00 46.72 4.51
CA THR A 739 7.88 45.55 4.30
C THR A 739 7.06 44.31 4.51
N VAL A 740 6.98 43.47 3.47
CA VAL A 740 6.24 42.19 3.48
C VAL A 740 7.16 41.00 3.55
N ASP A 741 8.42 41.11 3.06
CA ASP A 741 9.44 40.10 3.21
C ASP A 741 10.84 40.73 3.19
N LYS A 742 11.80 40.05 3.82
CA LYS A 742 13.20 40.47 3.86
C LYS A 742 14.11 39.26 3.83
N VAL A 743 15.08 39.26 2.91
CA VAL A 743 16.08 38.20 2.81
C VAL A 743 17.48 38.78 2.71
N LYS A 744 18.46 37.98 3.19
CA LYS A 744 19.88 38.26 3.05
C LYS A 744 20.46 37.26 2.07
N SER A 745 21.45 37.69 1.32
CA SER A 745 22.20 36.90 0.35
C SER A 745 23.62 37.41 0.20
N TYR A 746 24.38 36.84 -0.72
CA TYR A 746 25.75 37.23 -1.01
C TYR A 746 26.11 36.95 -2.47
N PHE A 747 27.22 37.55 -2.96
CA PHE A 747 27.85 37.16 -4.21
C PHE A 747 29.32 37.53 -4.25
N GLY A 748 30.11 36.75 -4.98
CA GLY A 748 31.48 37.10 -5.38
C GLY A 748 31.50 37.73 -6.77
N MET A 749 32.14 38.89 -6.92
CA MET A 749 32.36 39.47 -8.24
C MET A 749 33.39 38.66 -9.02
N ARG A 750 32.90 37.68 -9.80
CA ARG A 750 33.74 36.76 -10.59
C ARG A 750 33.12 36.45 -11.94
N LYS A 751 33.98 36.19 -12.92
CA LYS A 751 33.60 35.73 -14.26
C LYS A 751 34.40 34.47 -14.60
N ILE A 752 33.66 33.42 -14.97
CA ILE A 752 34.22 32.18 -15.47
C ILE A 752 33.97 32.13 -16.97
N SER A 753 35.00 31.85 -17.76
CA SER A 753 34.88 31.78 -19.21
C SER A 753 35.92 30.83 -19.82
N MET A 754 35.72 30.47 -21.09
CA MET A 754 36.74 29.84 -21.90
C MET A 754 37.51 30.93 -22.64
N GLY A 755 38.82 30.78 -22.72
CA GLY A 755 39.71 31.67 -23.45
C GLY A 755 40.88 30.92 -24.11
N SER A 756 41.88 31.64 -24.52
CA SER A 756 43.09 31.06 -25.11
C SER A 756 44.34 31.72 -24.53
N GLU A 757 45.31 30.91 -24.17
CA GLU A 757 46.65 31.30 -23.78
C GLU A 757 47.65 30.58 -24.66
N ASN A 758 48.52 31.35 -25.32
CA ASN A 758 49.50 30.83 -26.28
C ASN A 758 48.86 29.91 -27.36
N GLY A 759 47.66 30.26 -27.84
CA GLY A 759 46.92 29.49 -28.85
C GLY A 759 46.24 28.21 -28.35
N LYS A 760 46.31 27.92 -27.03
CA LYS A 760 45.66 26.77 -26.42
C LYS A 760 44.43 27.22 -25.64
N ALA A 761 43.33 26.49 -25.80
CA ALA A 761 42.12 26.72 -25.02
C ALA A 761 42.38 26.48 -23.52
N CYS A 762 41.97 27.43 -22.69
CA CYS A 762 42.08 27.32 -21.22
C CYS A 762 40.87 27.93 -20.51
N PHE A 763 40.70 27.55 -19.25
CA PHE A 763 39.74 28.20 -18.37
C PHE A 763 40.28 29.57 -17.92
N MET A 764 39.36 30.52 -17.88
CA MET A 764 39.67 31.90 -17.47
C MET A 764 38.86 32.22 -16.21
N LEU A 765 39.50 32.87 -15.23
CA LEU A 765 38.89 33.53 -14.12
C LEU A 765 39.15 35.04 -14.23
N ASN A 766 38.08 35.85 -14.24
CA ASN A 766 38.18 37.32 -14.33
C ASN A 766 39.02 37.75 -15.54
N ASN A 767 38.80 37.09 -16.68
CA ASN A 767 39.52 37.29 -17.94
C ASN A 767 41.03 36.95 -17.89
N LYS A 768 41.50 36.24 -16.88
CA LYS A 768 42.88 35.76 -16.77
C LYS A 768 42.93 34.24 -16.77
N PRO A 769 43.92 33.62 -17.44
CA PRO A 769 44.10 32.20 -17.40
C PRO A 769 44.28 31.70 -15.97
N ILE A 770 43.62 30.57 -15.63
CA ILE A 770 43.80 29.91 -14.36
C ILE A 770 44.11 28.44 -14.57
N PHE A 771 45.22 27.98 -14.00
CA PHE A 771 45.57 26.58 -13.95
C PHE A 771 44.81 25.94 -12.81
N GLN A 772 43.98 24.96 -13.12
CA GLN A 772 43.17 24.22 -12.15
C GLN A 772 43.92 23.00 -11.67
N PHE A 773 44.18 22.94 -10.39
CA PHE A 773 44.89 21.85 -9.73
C PHE A 773 44.19 21.46 -8.43
N GLY A 774 43.74 20.21 -8.35
CA GLY A 774 42.99 19.78 -7.19
C GLY A 774 42.56 18.32 -7.22
N PRO A 775 42.05 17.80 -6.09
CA PRO A 775 41.63 16.43 -5.96
C PRO A 775 40.28 16.17 -6.62
N LEU A 776 40.00 14.89 -6.83
CA LEU A 776 38.63 14.36 -7.01
C LEU A 776 37.99 14.21 -5.64
N ASP A 777 36.80 14.74 -5.47
CA ASP A 777 36.01 14.63 -4.22
C ASP A 777 34.69 13.94 -4.48
N GLN A 778 34.39 12.85 -3.75
CA GLN A 778 33.16 12.08 -3.83
C GLN A 778 32.25 12.30 -2.62
N GLY A 779 32.72 12.96 -1.58
CA GLY A 779 31.94 13.46 -0.45
C GLY A 779 31.33 12.39 0.45
N PHE A 780 31.98 11.25 0.63
CA PHE A 780 31.60 10.26 1.61
C PHE A 780 32.37 10.41 2.92
N TRP A 781 31.64 10.33 4.03
CA TRP A 781 32.18 10.40 5.40
C TRP A 781 32.11 9.00 6.03
N PRO A 782 33.13 8.57 6.79
CA PRO A 782 33.17 7.20 7.33
C PRO A 782 32.09 6.93 8.37
N ASP A 783 31.59 7.96 9.04
CA ASP A 783 30.59 7.89 10.11
C ASP A 783 29.25 8.48 9.74
N GLY A 784 29.21 9.41 8.78
CA GLY A 784 28.01 10.11 8.31
C GLY A 784 27.54 9.76 6.89
N LEU A 785 28.35 9.01 6.12
CA LEU A 785 28.13 8.67 4.69
C LEU A 785 27.98 9.94 3.83
N TYR A 786 26.83 10.21 3.24
CA TYR A 786 26.62 11.43 2.45
C TYR A 786 26.54 12.70 3.31
N THR A 787 26.27 12.60 4.59
CA THR A 787 26.12 13.75 5.48
C THR A 787 27.42 14.01 6.26
N ALA A 788 28.01 15.19 6.09
CA ALA A 788 29.11 15.63 6.92
C ALA A 788 28.68 15.70 8.40
N PRO A 789 29.55 15.31 9.34
CA PRO A 789 29.21 15.35 10.77
C PRO A 789 28.94 16.77 11.28
N SER A 790 29.58 17.79 10.70
CA SER A 790 29.39 19.21 11.03
C SER A 790 29.85 20.09 9.87
N ASP A 791 29.52 21.39 9.91
CA ASP A 791 30.06 22.36 8.96
C ASP A 791 31.56 22.55 9.17
N ASP A 792 32.07 22.45 10.39
CA ASP A 792 33.51 22.47 10.68
C ASP A 792 34.27 21.35 9.95
N ALA A 793 33.64 20.18 9.78
CA ALA A 793 34.24 19.10 9.01
C ALA A 793 34.36 19.45 7.52
N LEU A 794 33.35 20.10 6.94
CA LEU A 794 33.42 20.60 5.57
C LEU A 794 34.50 21.69 5.39
N ILE A 795 34.61 22.62 6.36
CA ILE A 795 35.61 23.66 6.40
C ILE A 795 37.00 23.05 6.45
N PHE A 796 37.22 22.09 7.34
CA PHE A 796 38.48 21.40 7.52
C PHE A 796 38.99 20.77 6.22
N ASP A 797 38.13 20.05 5.48
CA ASP A 797 38.53 19.44 4.21
C ASP A 797 39.02 20.48 3.19
N ILE A 798 38.35 21.64 3.12
CA ILE A 798 38.70 22.72 2.23
C ILE A 798 40.02 23.39 2.67
N GLU A 799 40.16 23.66 3.96
CA GLU A 799 41.40 24.25 4.52
C GLU A 799 42.60 23.35 4.29
N GLN A 800 42.47 22.04 4.55
CA GLN A 800 43.55 21.10 4.33
C GLN A 800 43.90 21.00 2.85
N THR A 801 42.93 21.00 1.97
CA THR A 801 43.13 20.95 0.52
C THR A 801 43.87 22.21 0.04
N LYS A 802 43.50 23.40 0.53
CA LYS A 802 44.24 24.66 0.24
C LYS A 802 45.64 24.63 0.84
N ALA A 803 45.83 24.16 2.05
CA ALA A 803 47.15 24.06 2.69
C ALA A 803 48.10 23.16 1.91
N LEU A 804 47.60 22.18 1.18
CA LEU A 804 48.36 21.34 0.25
C LEU A 804 48.67 22.01 -1.08
N GLY A 805 48.23 23.27 -1.30
CA GLY A 805 48.48 24.03 -2.52
C GLY A 805 47.47 23.84 -3.64
N PHE A 806 46.37 23.18 -3.39
CA PHE A 806 45.30 23.04 -4.37
C PHE A 806 44.40 24.29 -4.43
N ASN A 807 43.89 24.61 -5.60
CA ASN A 807 42.98 25.76 -5.80
C ASN A 807 41.56 25.36 -6.26
N MET A 808 41.32 24.07 -6.48
CA MET A 808 40.02 23.54 -6.87
C MET A 808 39.76 22.14 -6.30
N SER A 809 38.48 21.72 -6.30
CA SER A 809 38.09 20.33 -6.20
C SER A 809 37.14 19.95 -7.34
N ARG A 810 37.30 18.75 -7.89
CA ARG A 810 36.36 18.17 -8.84
C ARG A 810 35.35 17.34 -8.10
N LYS A 811 34.16 17.88 -7.88
CA LYS A 811 33.06 17.15 -7.24
C LYS A 811 32.46 16.10 -8.18
N HIS A 812 32.40 14.87 -7.74
CA HIS A 812 31.96 13.73 -8.52
C HIS A 812 30.89 12.95 -7.76
N ILE A 813 29.83 12.55 -8.48
CA ILE A 813 28.74 11.63 -8.04
C ILE A 813 27.80 12.12 -6.92
N LYS A 814 28.05 13.26 -6.31
CA LYS A 814 27.23 13.82 -5.21
C LYS A 814 26.93 15.29 -5.45
N VAL A 815 25.76 15.73 -5.02
CA VAL A 815 25.41 17.16 -4.93
C VAL A 815 25.51 17.58 -3.47
N GLU A 816 26.43 18.52 -3.18
CA GLU A 816 26.58 19.03 -1.82
C GLU A 816 25.42 19.92 -1.39
N PRO A 817 25.11 19.98 -0.08
CA PRO A 817 24.15 20.93 0.45
C PRO A 817 24.58 22.38 0.16
N HIS A 818 23.60 23.30 0.15
CA HIS A 818 23.85 24.72 -0.12
C HIS A 818 24.89 25.35 0.83
N VAL A 819 24.96 24.90 2.07
CA VAL A 819 25.98 25.30 3.05
C VAL A 819 27.39 24.95 2.55
N GLY A 820 27.58 23.75 2.03
CA GLY A 820 28.89 23.37 1.44
C GLY A 820 29.31 24.27 0.29
N ILE A 821 28.35 24.77 -0.50
CA ILE A 821 28.65 25.70 -1.62
C ILE A 821 29.11 27.06 -1.10
N ILE A 822 28.53 27.59 -0.02
CA ILE A 822 29.00 28.87 0.54
C ILE A 822 30.39 28.71 1.17
N ILE A 823 30.62 27.64 1.92
CA ILE A 823 31.92 27.34 2.54
C ILE A 823 33.01 27.34 1.47
N VAL A 824 32.80 26.65 0.36
CA VAL A 824 33.73 26.63 -0.77
C VAL A 824 33.99 28.05 -1.32
N THR A 825 32.93 28.84 -1.46
CA THR A 825 33.00 30.20 -2.01
C THR A 825 33.68 31.16 -1.04
N ASP A 826 33.38 31.07 0.25
CA ASP A 826 33.95 31.94 1.30
C ASP A 826 35.44 31.66 1.57
N TRP A 827 35.85 30.39 1.46
CA TRP A 827 37.26 29.99 1.62
C TRP A 827 38.07 30.07 0.32
N GLY A 828 37.49 30.61 -0.76
CA GLY A 828 38.22 30.81 -2.01
C GLY A 828 38.59 29.50 -2.69
N TYR A 829 37.67 28.60 -2.85
CA TYR A 829 37.91 27.31 -3.45
C TYR A 829 36.99 27.12 -4.68
N TRP A 830 37.52 26.56 -5.76
CA TRP A 830 36.78 26.37 -6.99
C TRP A 830 36.16 24.97 -7.04
N TYR A 831 34.83 24.90 -7.22
CA TYR A 831 34.15 23.65 -7.44
C TYR A 831 33.88 23.39 -8.92
N GLY A 832 34.55 22.39 -9.48
CA GLY A 832 34.21 21.83 -10.79
C GLY A 832 33.24 20.67 -10.63
N LYS A 833 31.98 20.82 -11.09
CA LYS A 833 31.05 19.70 -11.15
C LYS A 833 31.24 18.91 -12.44
N THR A 834 31.36 17.59 -12.33
CA THR A 834 31.20 16.67 -13.46
C THR A 834 30.04 15.73 -13.12
N TRP A 835 29.08 15.77 -13.99
CA TRP A 835 27.93 14.85 -13.96
C TRP A 835 28.35 13.52 -14.56
#